data_ba9c00065b5733e3d232c113e060e5dc
#
_entry.id   ba9c00065b5733e3d232c113e060e5dc
#
_cell.length_a   1.000
_cell.length_b   1.000
_cell.length_c   1.000
_cell.angle_alpha   90.00
_cell.angle_beta   90.00
_cell.angle_gamma   90.00
#
_symmetry.space_group_name_H-M   'P 1'
#
loop_
_entity.id
_entity.type
_entity.pdbx_description
1 polymer ?
#
loop_
_entity_poly.entity_id
_entity_poly.type
_entity_poly.pdbx_seq_one_letter_code
_entity_poly.pdbx_strand_id
1 'polypeptide(L)'
;MENKGITLVDINKEMREAYLQYSMSVIVGRALPDVRDGLKPVHRRILFAQHEMGNTHDKPYKKSARVVGDVIGKYHPHGDNAVYDTMVRMAQDFSLRYPLVDGQGNFGSIDGDSPAASRYTEVRMTKLAEELLADIDKETVPFGPNYDDSLEIPLVLPAKFPNLLVNGSAGIAVGMATNIPPHNLGEVIDGCIHLIENPDCDIDELIERIPGPDFPSAGIISGRTGIMQAYKKGKGIITLKAVTEIVTKKDHEEIVITEIPYQVNKAKLIESIADLVRDKQIEGISDIRDESSREGMRVVIHCKRNENASVILNRLYKFTQMQVSFGIIMLALDVKNQPVTFDLKGMLQAFVEHRRDVVTKRCIFDLKKAQERAHILEGLKKALDQIDAVIQTIRASKEADTARTNLISKFGFSERQAQAILEMRLQRLTGLEREKIENEFAELMKTIDWLKFVLADVREIYKIIVAELNEIKAKYNNPRRTRIEGDVGEIEDEDLIADEEVVVTVTNTGYIKRIPIAEYRVQKRGGKGLKGMETREEDYVTDIFTASTKTTLLVFTDKGRVYWCKVHRLPPGTRTSKGKAIANVVQLANNEKVMAILPIEEYSENKYVVMVTEKGVIKKTSLDAFSNQRTAGIIALTTDLDDRVIDAKISDGTSDIFLATREGMSIRFNEDDVRPMGRTARGVRGITLSKNDVVVGMEVIERMSKHSILMVTEAGYGKRTDFSEYRVQSRGGVGIITQKTTDKVGNVVGTRKVIDNQELILSTDKGQVIRIKISDISLLGRNTQGVRLINLDEKEEKVTSLATVDHQDEDVPTQSH
;
A
#
# COMPACT_ATOMS: atom_id res chain seq x y z
N MET A 1 55.45 -0.87 -51.40
CA MET A 1 54.70 -2.08 -50.99
C MET A 1 53.34 -1.58 -50.55
N GLU A 2 52.37 -1.61 -51.40
CA GLU A 2 50.98 -1.30 -51.06
C GLU A 2 50.48 -2.40 -50.12
N ASN A 3 50.02 -2.01 -48.89
CA ASN A 3 49.36 -2.90 -47.92
C ASN A 3 48.04 -3.40 -48.49
N LYS A 4 48.10 -4.38 -49.39
CA LYS A 4 46.91 -5.11 -49.82
C LYS A 4 46.41 -6.00 -48.68
N GLY A 5 45.40 -5.58 -47.97
CA GLY A 5 44.70 -6.40 -46.97
C GLY A 5 44.37 -5.75 -45.64
N ILE A 6 44.77 -4.49 -45.38
CA ILE A 6 44.37 -3.77 -44.17
C ILE A 6 43.30 -2.73 -44.54
N THR A 7 42.06 -2.94 -44.10
CA THR A 7 40.98 -1.95 -44.20
C THR A 7 41.02 -1.12 -42.92
N LEU A 8 41.13 0.20 -43.03
CA LEU A 8 41.00 1.10 -41.89
C LEU A 8 39.52 1.21 -41.53
N VAL A 9 39.17 0.76 -40.36
CA VAL A 9 37.80 0.84 -39.81
C VAL A 9 37.82 1.84 -38.64
N ASP A 10 36.89 2.82 -38.67
CA ASP A 10 36.69 3.72 -37.55
C ASP A 10 36.01 2.95 -36.39
N ILE A 11 36.73 2.79 -35.29
CA ILE A 11 36.28 2.05 -34.11
C ILE A 11 34.96 2.65 -33.54
N ASN A 12 34.78 3.97 -33.61
CA ASN A 12 33.54 4.58 -33.13
C ASN A 12 32.35 4.21 -34.00
N LYS A 13 32.54 4.12 -35.30
CA LYS A 13 31.48 3.71 -36.23
C LYS A 13 31.12 2.23 -36.00
N GLU A 14 32.12 1.36 -35.95
CA GLU A 14 31.95 -0.09 -35.73
C GLU A 14 31.27 -0.37 -34.38
N MET A 15 31.75 0.28 -33.31
CA MET A 15 31.16 0.14 -31.98
C MET A 15 29.71 0.61 -31.95
N ARG A 16 29.38 1.71 -32.62
CA ARG A 16 28.02 2.22 -32.71
C ARG A 16 27.12 1.26 -33.47
N GLU A 17 27.54 0.73 -34.61
CA GLU A 17 26.75 -0.21 -35.42
C GLU A 17 26.58 -1.54 -34.69
N ALA A 18 27.62 -2.10 -34.11
CA ALA A 18 27.56 -3.34 -33.34
C ALA A 18 26.66 -3.19 -32.09
N TYR A 19 26.75 -2.07 -31.35
CA TYR A 19 25.93 -1.81 -30.20
C TYR A 19 24.45 -1.61 -30.58
N LEU A 20 24.16 -0.95 -31.72
CA LEU A 20 22.81 -0.79 -32.20
C LEU A 20 22.19 -2.15 -32.58
N GLN A 21 22.94 -2.98 -33.32
CA GLN A 21 22.47 -4.33 -33.70
C GLN A 21 22.23 -5.21 -32.48
N TYR A 22 23.15 -5.19 -31.50
CA TYR A 22 22.97 -5.90 -30.24
C TYR A 22 21.74 -5.40 -29.49
N SER A 23 21.57 -4.07 -29.36
CA SER A 23 20.42 -3.47 -28.69
C SER A 23 19.10 -3.87 -29.34
N MET A 24 19.01 -3.80 -30.67
CA MET A 24 17.82 -4.22 -31.41
C MET A 24 17.53 -5.71 -31.19
N SER A 25 18.55 -6.57 -31.26
CA SER A 25 18.41 -8.01 -31.03
C SER A 25 17.88 -8.30 -29.60
N VAL A 26 18.37 -7.58 -28.57
CA VAL A 26 17.91 -7.75 -27.20
C VAL A 26 16.48 -7.22 -27.00
N ILE A 27 16.16 -6.06 -27.58
CA ILE A 27 14.82 -5.43 -27.46
C ILE A 27 13.76 -6.30 -28.12
N VAL A 28 13.92 -6.59 -29.41
CA VAL A 28 12.90 -7.28 -30.22
C VAL A 28 12.99 -8.80 -30.08
N GLY A 29 14.21 -9.35 -30.04
CA GLY A 29 14.45 -10.80 -30.07
C GLY A 29 14.49 -11.51 -28.71
N ARG A 30 14.45 -10.79 -27.58
CA ARG A 30 14.65 -11.43 -26.26
C ARG A 30 13.79 -10.88 -25.14
N ALA A 31 13.84 -9.55 -24.87
CA ALA A 31 13.42 -9.00 -23.59
C ALA A 31 11.94 -8.58 -23.54
N LEU A 32 11.43 -8.01 -24.64
CA LEU A 32 10.08 -7.46 -24.65
C LEU A 32 9.04 -8.45 -25.22
N PRO A 33 7.82 -8.49 -24.63
CA PRO A 33 6.71 -9.26 -25.16
C PRO A 33 6.07 -8.54 -26.36
N ASP A 34 5.45 -9.29 -27.26
CA ASP A 34 4.55 -8.76 -28.27
C ASP A 34 3.18 -8.44 -27.64
N VAL A 35 2.61 -7.28 -27.95
CA VAL A 35 1.34 -6.83 -27.36
C VAL A 35 0.16 -7.74 -27.73
N ARG A 36 0.24 -8.43 -28.87
CA ARG A 36 -0.83 -9.27 -29.44
C ARG A 36 -1.00 -10.60 -28.72
N ASP A 37 0.10 -11.34 -28.48
CA ASP A 37 0.08 -12.66 -27.83
C ASP A 37 0.68 -12.68 -26.42
N GLY A 38 1.30 -11.57 -25.97
CA GLY A 38 1.90 -11.44 -24.66
C GLY A 38 3.16 -12.26 -24.44
N LEU A 39 3.76 -12.81 -25.47
CA LEU A 39 4.86 -13.74 -25.38
C LEU A 39 6.18 -13.11 -25.84
N LYS A 40 7.26 -13.48 -25.16
CA LYS A 40 8.61 -13.29 -25.69
C LYS A 40 8.93 -14.40 -26.70
N PRO A 41 9.91 -14.20 -27.59
CA PRO A 41 10.25 -15.22 -28.59
C PRO A 41 10.52 -16.62 -28.00
N VAL A 42 11.19 -16.72 -26.85
CA VAL A 42 11.48 -18.02 -26.21
C VAL A 42 10.19 -18.73 -25.76
N HIS A 43 9.21 -18.01 -25.15
CA HIS A 43 7.94 -18.59 -24.73
C HIS A 43 7.15 -19.11 -25.94
N ARG A 44 7.07 -18.30 -27.01
CA ARG A 44 6.37 -18.64 -28.24
C ARG A 44 6.96 -19.89 -28.89
N ARG A 45 8.28 -19.99 -28.95
CA ARG A 45 8.98 -21.15 -29.51
C ARG A 45 8.82 -22.42 -28.70
N ILE A 46 8.76 -22.32 -27.34
CA ILE A 46 8.47 -23.46 -26.47
C ILE A 46 7.06 -24.00 -26.70
N LEU A 47 6.04 -23.12 -26.77
CA LEU A 47 4.66 -23.53 -27.03
C LEU A 47 4.50 -24.11 -28.43
N PHE A 48 5.09 -23.48 -29.44
CA PHE A 48 5.06 -23.96 -30.81
C PHE A 48 5.76 -25.32 -30.93
N ALA A 49 6.93 -25.52 -30.32
CA ALA A 49 7.58 -26.83 -30.31
C ALA A 49 6.72 -27.92 -29.67
N GLN A 50 6.06 -27.62 -28.56
CA GLN A 50 5.14 -28.60 -27.96
C GLN A 50 3.94 -28.91 -28.82
N HIS A 51 3.41 -27.94 -29.57
CA HIS A 51 2.32 -28.11 -30.52
C HIS A 51 2.77 -29.05 -31.67
N GLU A 52 3.89 -28.77 -32.33
CA GLU A 52 4.46 -29.60 -33.38
C GLU A 52 4.76 -31.04 -32.93
N MET A 53 5.19 -31.21 -31.68
CA MET A 53 5.40 -32.53 -31.09
C MET A 53 4.10 -33.25 -30.72
N GLY A 54 2.94 -32.63 -30.87
CA GLY A 54 1.65 -33.14 -30.38
C GLY A 54 1.64 -33.36 -28.87
N ASN A 55 2.31 -32.49 -28.09
CA ASN A 55 2.44 -32.58 -26.63
C ASN A 55 1.31 -31.81 -25.92
N THR A 56 0.07 -32.17 -26.26
CA THR A 56 -1.17 -31.58 -25.79
C THR A 56 -1.57 -32.10 -24.39
N HIS A 57 -2.51 -31.39 -23.74
CA HIS A 57 -2.96 -31.73 -22.37
C HIS A 57 -3.54 -33.12 -22.17
N ASP A 58 -4.08 -33.70 -23.26
CA ASP A 58 -4.70 -35.05 -23.29
C ASP A 58 -3.68 -36.17 -23.57
N LYS A 59 -2.45 -35.86 -23.89
CA LYS A 59 -1.38 -36.82 -24.18
C LYS A 59 -0.50 -37.06 -22.94
N PRO A 60 0.23 -38.21 -22.94
CA PRO A 60 1.23 -38.47 -21.90
C PRO A 60 2.30 -37.39 -21.83
N TYR A 61 2.79 -37.11 -20.63
CA TYR A 61 3.91 -36.20 -20.40
C TYR A 61 5.14 -36.64 -21.19
N LYS A 62 5.93 -35.66 -21.65
CA LYS A 62 7.25 -35.87 -22.26
C LYS A 62 8.35 -35.33 -21.36
N LYS A 63 9.53 -35.96 -21.37
CA LYS A 63 10.69 -35.45 -20.65
C LYS A 63 10.98 -34.00 -21.04
N SER A 64 11.20 -33.12 -20.04
CA SER A 64 11.54 -31.73 -20.29
C SER A 64 12.77 -31.59 -21.18
N ALA A 65 13.80 -32.41 -20.96
CA ALA A 65 14.98 -32.43 -21.80
C ALA A 65 14.72 -32.67 -23.29
N ARG A 66 13.67 -33.46 -23.64
CA ARG A 66 13.27 -33.66 -25.04
C ARG A 66 12.69 -32.39 -25.66
N VAL A 67 11.79 -31.73 -24.92
CA VAL A 67 11.19 -30.47 -25.40
C VAL A 67 12.28 -29.38 -25.54
N VAL A 68 13.16 -29.26 -24.55
CA VAL A 68 14.32 -28.32 -24.59
C VAL A 68 15.20 -28.62 -25.82
N GLY A 69 15.54 -29.89 -26.05
CA GLY A 69 16.34 -30.29 -27.22
C GLY A 69 15.70 -29.93 -28.56
N ASP A 70 14.41 -30.16 -28.71
CA ASP A 70 13.65 -29.76 -29.92
C ASP A 70 13.64 -28.24 -30.13
N VAL A 71 13.40 -27.47 -29.04
CA VAL A 71 13.41 -26.01 -29.10
C VAL A 71 14.77 -25.47 -29.56
N ILE A 72 15.86 -25.95 -28.97
CA ILE A 72 17.21 -25.49 -29.28
C ILE A 72 17.59 -25.91 -30.70
N GLY A 73 17.36 -27.14 -31.04
CA GLY A 73 17.77 -27.68 -32.32
C GLY A 73 17.03 -27.12 -33.51
N LYS A 74 15.76 -26.67 -33.32
CA LYS A 74 14.91 -26.24 -34.44
C LYS A 74 14.62 -24.74 -34.46
N TYR A 75 14.47 -24.11 -33.29
CA TYR A 75 13.83 -22.79 -33.20
C TYR A 75 14.61 -21.73 -32.45
N HIS A 76 15.43 -22.10 -31.43
CA HIS A 76 16.02 -21.14 -30.52
C HIS A 76 17.49 -21.49 -30.19
N PRO A 77 18.48 -20.98 -30.94
CA PRO A 77 19.89 -21.37 -30.85
C PRO A 77 20.59 -20.70 -29.63
N HIS A 78 20.07 -20.90 -28.43
CA HIS A 78 20.59 -20.38 -27.16
C HIS A 78 20.79 -21.51 -26.17
N GLY A 79 21.39 -21.23 -24.99
CA GLY A 79 21.68 -22.24 -23.98
C GLY A 79 20.45 -22.97 -23.46
N ASP A 80 20.59 -24.27 -23.23
CA ASP A 80 19.56 -25.19 -22.74
C ASP A 80 18.96 -24.77 -21.40
N ASN A 81 19.77 -24.29 -20.47
CA ASN A 81 19.32 -23.77 -19.20
C ASN A 81 18.32 -22.61 -19.36
N ALA A 82 18.55 -21.68 -20.28
CA ALA A 82 17.63 -20.54 -20.47
C ALA A 82 16.26 -20.99 -20.95
N VAL A 83 16.21 -21.99 -21.85
CA VAL A 83 14.95 -22.59 -22.33
C VAL A 83 14.27 -23.37 -21.23
N TYR A 84 15.03 -24.18 -20.49
CA TYR A 84 14.49 -24.98 -19.37
C TYR A 84 13.93 -24.09 -18.26
N ASP A 85 14.69 -23.08 -17.79
CA ASP A 85 14.26 -22.14 -16.75
C ASP A 85 13.00 -21.36 -17.17
N THR A 86 12.88 -21.02 -18.45
CA THR A 86 11.66 -20.39 -18.98
C THR A 86 10.47 -21.35 -18.89
N MET A 87 10.65 -22.60 -19.31
CA MET A 87 9.62 -23.64 -19.26
C MET A 87 9.21 -23.94 -17.82
N VAL A 88 10.17 -23.98 -16.89
CA VAL A 88 9.92 -24.10 -15.45
C VAL A 88 9.02 -22.98 -14.94
N ARG A 89 9.33 -21.71 -15.26
CA ARG A 89 8.50 -20.58 -14.86
C ARG A 89 7.08 -20.66 -15.44
N MET A 90 6.93 -21.17 -16.66
CA MET A 90 5.61 -21.36 -17.27
C MET A 90 4.79 -22.47 -16.59
N ALA A 91 5.42 -23.35 -15.81
CA ALA A 91 4.76 -24.42 -15.05
C ALA A 91 4.49 -24.06 -13.57
N GLN A 92 5.14 -22.99 -13.04
CA GLN A 92 5.00 -22.59 -11.64
C GLN A 92 3.71 -21.80 -11.39
N ASP A 93 2.84 -22.28 -10.53
CA ASP A 93 1.57 -21.65 -10.15
C ASP A 93 1.72 -20.41 -9.25
N PHE A 94 2.92 -20.22 -8.66
CA PHE A 94 3.31 -19.03 -7.91
C PHE A 94 4.05 -17.98 -8.78
N SER A 95 4.42 -18.32 -10.03
CA SER A 95 5.06 -17.43 -10.99
C SER A 95 4.10 -16.88 -12.04
N LEU A 96 3.23 -17.74 -12.59
CA LEU A 96 2.19 -17.37 -13.55
C LEU A 96 0.81 -17.46 -12.92
N ARG A 97 -0.03 -16.47 -13.17
CA ARG A 97 -1.41 -16.47 -12.68
C ARG A 97 -2.23 -17.60 -13.30
N TYR A 98 -1.94 -17.91 -14.55
CA TYR A 98 -2.51 -19.01 -15.32
C TYR A 98 -1.37 -19.75 -16.02
N PRO A 99 -0.87 -20.86 -15.45
CA PRO A 99 0.23 -21.64 -16.01
C PRO A 99 -0.06 -22.13 -17.43
N LEU A 100 0.95 -22.06 -18.30
CA LEU A 100 0.87 -22.50 -19.70
C LEU A 100 1.48 -23.87 -19.92
N VAL A 101 2.29 -24.35 -19.00
CA VAL A 101 2.90 -25.68 -19.01
C VAL A 101 2.37 -26.47 -17.80
N ASP A 102 1.96 -27.70 -18.03
CA ASP A 102 1.61 -28.67 -17.00
C ASP A 102 2.85 -29.54 -16.73
N GLY A 103 3.40 -29.40 -15.52
CA GLY A 103 4.64 -30.04 -15.11
C GLY A 103 4.45 -31.20 -14.14
N GLN A 104 5.18 -32.28 -14.34
CA GLN A 104 5.25 -33.40 -13.42
C GLN A 104 6.67 -33.57 -12.88
N GLY A 105 6.84 -33.55 -11.55
CA GLY A 105 8.12 -33.59 -10.85
C GLY A 105 8.37 -32.33 -10.01
N ASN A 106 9.64 -32.07 -9.69
CA ASN A 106 10.02 -30.89 -8.93
C ASN A 106 10.35 -29.72 -9.87
N PHE A 107 9.47 -28.72 -9.90
CA PHE A 107 9.63 -27.45 -10.64
C PHE A 107 10.01 -26.27 -9.73
N GLY A 108 10.61 -26.55 -8.55
CA GLY A 108 10.93 -25.52 -7.57
C GLY A 108 9.76 -25.21 -6.63
N SER A 109 10.00 -24.35 -5.67
CA SER A 109 9.00 -23.93 -4.69
C SER A 109 9.07 -22.44 -4.40
N ILE A 110 8.08 -21.92 -3.68
CA ILE A 110 8.03 -20.54 -3.21
C ILE A 110 9.14 -20.25 -2.17
N ASP A 111 9.76 -21.31 -1.62
CA ASP A 111 10.93 -21.22 -0.74
C ASP A 111 12.24 -20.98 -1.51
N GLY A 112 12.16 -20.98 -2.84
CA GLY A 112 13.30 -20.76 -3.70
C GLY A 112 14.12 -22.00 -3.98
N ASP A 113 13.57 -23.19 -3.73
CA ASP A 113 14.20 -24.45 -4.14
C ASP A 113 14.37 -24.47 -5.66
N SER A 114 15.50 -24.93 -6.11
CA SER A 114 15.77 -25.10 -7.53
C SER A 114 14.96 -26.26 -8.12
N PRO A 115 14.52 -26.14 -9.38
CA PRO A 115 13.90 -27.24 -10.07
C PRO A 115 14.87 -28.40 -10.24
N ALA A 116 14.35 -29.61 -10.32
CA ALA A 116 15.16 -30.77 -10.68
C ALA A 116 15.69 -30.61 -12.11
N ALA A 117 16.82 -31.27 -12.44
CA ALA A 117 17.36 -31.23 -13.79
C ALA A 117 16.33 -31.73 -14.83
N SER A 118 16.36 -31.17 -16.06
CA SER A 118 15.39 -31.39 -17.13
C SER A 118 15.17 -32.87 -17.51
N ARG A 119 16.14 -33.74 -17.23
CA ARG A 119 16.06 -35.20 -17.44
C ARG A 119 15.13 -35.91 -16.45
N TYR A 120 14.83 -35.27 -15.29
CA TYR A 120 13.95 -35.87 -14.27
C TYR A 120 12.52 -35.33 -14.35
N THR A 121 12.32 -34.12 -14.82
CA THR A 121 11.01 -33.50 -14.95
C THR A 121 10.34 -33.85 -16.28
N GLU A 122 9.02 -33.78 -16.30
CA GLU A 122 8.18 -34.05 -17.46
C GLU A 122 7.16 -32.91 -17.64
N VAL A 123 6.81 -32.65 -18.89
CA VAL A 123 5.94 -31.52 -19.26
C VAL A 123 4.96 -31.88 -20.36
N ARG A 124 3.87 -31.14 -20.41
CA ARG A 124 2.94 -31.03 -21.53
C ARG A 124 2.28 -29.64 -21.50
N MET A 125 1.58 -29.25 -22.55
CA MET A 125 0.80 -28.02 -22.55
C MET A 125 -0.40 -28.13 -21.60
N THR A 126 -0.80 -26.98 -21.00
CA THR A 126 -2.10 -26.87 -20.35
C THR A 126 -3.21 -26.69 -21.39
N LYS A 127 -4.47 -26.96 -21.00
CA LYS A 127 -5.63 -26.69 -21.87
C LYS A 127 -5.69 -25.22 -22.30
N LEU A 128 -5.33 -24.28 -21.40
CA LEU A 128 -5.34 -22.86 -21.71
C LEU A 128 -4.23 -22.49 -22.71
N ALA A 129 -3.07 -23.13 -22.65
CA ALA A 129 -1.98 -22.89 -23.61
C ALA A 129 -2.37 -23.27 -25.03
N GLU A 130 -3.18 -24.31 -25.22
CA GLU A 130 -3.69 -24.71 -26.53
C GLU A 130 -4.59 -23.63 -27.14
N GLU A 131 -5.30 -22.85 -26.35
CA GLU A 131 -6.10 -21.72 -26.83
C GLU A 131 -5.25 -20.57 -27.42
N LEU A 132 -3.96 -20.49 -27.06
CA LEU A 132 -3.02 -19.53 -27.66
C LEU A 132 -2.63 -19.98 -29.12
N LEU A 133 -2.63 -21.26 -29.36
CA LEU A 133 -2.23 -21.90 -30.63
C LEU A 133 -3.40 -22.24 -31.53
N ALA A 134 -4.63 -22.10 -31.04
CA ALA A 134 -5.82 -22.50 -31.77
C ALA A 134 -5.90 -21.78 -33.12
N ASP A 135 -6.23 -22.55 -34.18
CA ASP A 135 -6.32 -22.09 -35.55
C ASP A 135 -4.97 -21.71 -36.21
N ILE A 136 -3.81 -22.07 -35.64
CA ILE A 136 -2.49 -21.74 -36.20
C ILE A 136 -2.29 -22.37 -37.60
N ASP A 137 -2.88 -23.56 -37.84
CA ASP A 137 -2.80 -24.30 -39.12
C ASP A 137 -3.69 -23.70 -40.22
N LYS A 138 -4.44 -22.61 -39.90
CA LYS A 138 -5.37 -21.97 -40.83
C LYS A 138 -4.85 -20.67 -41.43
N GLU A 139 -3.55 -20.51 -41.55
CA GLU A 139 -2.91 -19.32 -42.13
C GLU A 139 -3.32 -18.02 -41.44
N THR A 140 -3.62 -18.09 -40.14
CA THR A 140 -4.18 -16.96 -39.38
C THR A 140 -3.12 -15.92 -38.95
N VAL A 141 -1.87 -16.38 -38.83
CA VAL A 141 -0.74 -15.56 -38.40
C VAL A 141 0.43 -15.66 -39.38
N PRO A 142 1.31 -14.64 -39.45
CA PRO A 142 2.49 -14.70 -40.31
C PRO A 142 3.54 -15.65 -39.73
N PHE A 143 4.20 -16.39 -40.60
CA PHE A 143 5.37 -17.21 -40.33
C PHE A 143 6.61 -16.55 -40.90
N GLY A 144 7.75 -16.85 -40.34
CA GLY A 144 9.06 -16.41 -40.81
C GLY A 144 10.09 -17.52 -40.65
N PRO A 145 11.30 -17.34 -41.22
CA PRO A 145 12.34 -18.34 -41.14
C PRO A 145 12.85 -18.48 -39.69
N ASN A 146 13.30 -19.68 -39.34
CA ASN A 146 14.08 -19.92 -38.13
C ASN A 146 15.52 -19.39 -38.30
N TYR A 147 16.41 -19.69 -37.35
CA TYR A 147 17.79 -19.16 -37.34
C TYR A 147 18.68 -19.67 -38.48
N ASP A 148 18.38 -20.77 -39.12
CA ASP A 148 19.18 -21.38 -40.22
C ASP A 148 18.36 -21.51 -41.55
N ASP A 149 17.24 -20.81 -41.63
CA ASP A 149 16.33 -20.83 -42.81
C ASP A 149 15.78 -22.22 -43.19
N SER A 150 15.93 -23.23 -42.34
CA SER A 150 15.50 -24.60 -42.59
C SER A 150 14.01 -24.85 -42.32
N LEU A 151 13.41 -24.08 -41.42
CA LEU A 151 12.02 -24.22 -40.97
C LEU A 151 11.34 -22.85 -40.85
N GLU A 152 10.02 -22.85 -40.89
CA GLU A 152 9.21 -21.66 -40.60
C GLU A 152 8.68 -21.69 -39.18
N ILE A 153 8.66 -20.55 -38.52
CA ILE A 153 8.16 -20.35 -37.15
C ILE A 153 7.15 -19.23 -37.12
N PRO A 154 6.10 -19.32 -36.27
CA PRO A 154 5.15 -18.23 -36.14
C PRO A 154 5.79 -16.99 -35.51
N LEU A 155 5.60 -15.83 -36.13
CA LEU A 155 6.10 -14.54 -35.62
C LEU A 155 5.24 -14.06 -34.46
N VAL A 156 3.96 -14.49 -34.39
CA VAL A 156 3.00 -14.23 -33.32
C VAL A 156 2.03 -15.40 -33.24
N LEU A 157 1.46 -15.70 -32.08
CA LEU A 157 0.43 -16.74 -31.97
C LEU A 157 -0.99 -16.17 -32.19
N PRO A 158 -1.96 -17.00 -32.58
CA PRO A 158 -3.36 -16.57 -32.76
C PRO A 158 -4.01 -16.01 -31.49
N ALA A 159 -3.65 -16.52 -30.30
CA ALA A 159 -4.02 -16.05 -28.96
C ALA A 159 -5.50 -15.74 -28.76
N LYS A 160 -6.33 -16.71 -28.39
CA LYS A 160 -7.76 -16.49 -28.13
C LYS A 160 -8.09 -15.66 -26.90
N PHE A 161 -7.12 -15.42 -26.00
CA PHE A 161 -7.29 -14.61 -24.81
C PHE A 161 -6.14 -13.61 -24.64
N PRO A 162 -6.33 -12.50 -23.92
CA PRO A 162 -5.35 -11.42 -23.78
C PRO A 162 -4.24 -11.78 -22.80
N ASN A 163 -3.36 -12.71 -23.19
CA ASN A 163 -2.33 -13.31 -22.35
C ASN A 163 -1.35 -12.28 -21.75
N LEU A 164 -1.08 -11.18 -22.45
CA LEU A 164 -0.17 -10.14 -21.93
C LEU A 164 -0.64 -9.55 -20.60
N LEU A 165 -1.93 -9.22 -20.49
CA LEU A 165 -2.51 -8.74 -19.25
C LEU A 165 -2.78 -9.87 -18.25
N VAL A 166 -3.25 -11.03 -18.74
CA VAL A 166 -3.62 -12.17 -17.88
C VAL A 166 -2.42 -12.73 -17.10
N ASN A 167 -1.29 -12.97 -17.77
CA ASN A 167 -0.10 -13.53 -17.15
C ASN A 167 1.00 -12.49 -16.85
N GLY A 168 0.86 -11.30 -17.44
CA GLY A 168 1.89 -10.28 -17.32
C GLY A 168 3.19 -10.63 -18.05
N SER A 169 4.17 -9.76 -17.97
CA SER A 169 5.53 -9.99 -18.46
C SER A 169 6.51 -9.05 -17.78
N ALA A 170 7.69 -9.56 -17.41
CA ALA A 170 8.79 -8.77 -16.89
C ALA A 170 10.06 -9.00 -17.73
N GLY A 171 10.79 -7.95 -18.07
CA GLY A 171 12.00 -8.06 -18.87
C GLY A 171 12.84 -6.79 -18.84
N ILE A 172 14.16 -6.98 -18.94
CA ILE A 172 15.15 -5.89 -18.97
C ILE A 172 15.81 -5.92 -20.33
N ALA A 173 15.66 -4.85 -21.09
CA ALA A 173 16.29 -4.63 -22.38
C ALA A 173 17.39 -3.55 -22.27
N VAL A 174 18.00 -3.19 -23.39
CA VAL A 174 18.99 -2.10 -23.43
C VAL A 174 18.24 -0.76 -23.38
N GLY A 175 18.48 0.02 -22.34
CA GLY A 175 17.89 1.34 -22.15
C GLY A 175 16.40 1.37 -21.77
N MET A 176 15.75 0.21 -21.62
CA MET A 176 14.34 0.13 -21.24
C MET A 176 14.02 -1.18 -20.53
N ALA A 177 12.93 -1.19 -19.75
CA ALA A 177 12.43 -2.38 -19.07
C ALA A 177 10.90 -2.45 -19.16
N THR A 178 10.38 -3.65 -19.13
CA THR A 178 8.94 -3.93 -19.01
C THR A 178 8.67 -4.66 -17.70
N ASN A 179 7.55 -4.33 -17.06
CA ASN A 179 7.08 -5.04 -15.88
C ASN A 179 5.54 -4.92 -15.80
N ILE A 180 4.87 -5.77 -16.55
CA ILE A 180 3.41 -5.81 -16.67
C ILE A 180 2.91 -6.83 -15.66
N PRO A 181 2.08 -6.43 -14.68
CA PRO A 181 1.55 -7.35 -13.68
C PRO A 181 0.49 -8.27 -14.28
N PRO A 182 0.28 -9.47 -13.70
CA PRO A 182 -0.81 -10.36 -14.08
C PRO A 182 -2.17 -9.83 -13.60
N HIS A 183 -3.26 -10.27 -14.25
CA HIS A 183 -4.63 -9.87 -13.96
C HIS A 183 -5.58 -11.07 -13.97
N ASN A 184 -6.76 -10.89 -13.41
CA ASN A 184 -7.82 -11.90 -13.46
C ASN A 184 -8.36 -12.05 -14.89
N LEU A 185 -8.43 -13.31 -15.37
CA LEU A 185 -8.86 -13.61 -16.75
C LEU A 185 -10.27 -13.09 -17.04
N GLY A 186 -11.22 -13.32 -16.12
CA GLY A 186 -12.60 -12.90 -16.30
C GLY A 186 -12.74 -11.38 -16.39
N GLU A 187 -12.05 -10.65 -15.54
CA GLU A 187 -12.05 -9.18 -15.53
C GLU A 187 -11.48 -8.60 -16.82
N VAL A 188 -10.35 -9.15 -17.31
CA VAL A 188 -9.75 -8.69 -18.57
C VAL A 188 -10.63 -9.01 -19.75
N ILE A 189 -11.29 -10.19 -19.78
CA ILE A 189 -12.25 -10.54 -20.81
C ILE A 189 -13.45 -9.57 -20.79
N ASP A 190 -13.99 -9.25 -19.61
CA ASP A 190 -15.08 -8.28 -19.48
C ASP A 190 -14.68 -6.89 -19.99
N GLY A 191 -13.43 -6.47 -19.73
CA GLY A 191 -12.86 -5.26 -20.31
C GLY A 191 -12.77 -5.31 -21.83
N CYS A 192 -12.32 -6.43 -22.41
CA CYS A 192 -12.29 -6.61 -23.87
C CYS A 192 -13.69 -6.56 -24.50
N ILE A 193 -14.67 -7.24 -23.91
CA ILE A 193 -16.06 -7.26 -24.39
C ILE A 193 -16.64 -5.84 -24.32
N HIS A 194 -16.44 -5.14 -23.20
CA HIS A 194 -16.92 -3.77 -23.06
C HIS A 194 -16.33 -2.83 -24.12
N LEU A 195 -15.03 -2.95 -24.41
CA LEU A 195 -14.35 -2.19 -25.46
C LEU A 195 -14.88 -2.52 -26.88
N ILE A 196 -15.23 -3.78 -27.14
CA ILE A 196 -15.83 -4.19 -28.43
C ILE A 196 -17.23 -3.59 -28.59
N GLU A 197 -18.03 -3.60 -27.54
CA GLU A 197 -19.41 -3.08 -27.54
C GLU A 197 -19.43 -1.54 -27.53
N ASN A 198 -18.44 -0.90 -26.88
CA ASN A 198 -18.31 0.54 -26.71
C ASN A 198 -16.90 1.00 -27.10
N PRO A 199 -16.55 1.16 -28.38
CA PRO A 199 -15.20 1.53 -28.81
C PRO A 199 -14.71 2.88 -28.28
N ASP A 200 -15.63 3.80 -28.02
CA ASP A 200 -15.36 5.15 -27.55
C ASP A 200 -15.33 5.25 -25.99
N CYS A 201 -15.48 4.13 -25.26
CA CYS A 201 -15.43 4.12 -23.80
C CYS A 201 -14.13 4.76 -23.29
N ASP A 202 -14.17 5.40 -22.13
CA ASP A 202 -12.98 5.95 -21.52
C ASP A 202 -12.24 4.88 -20.67
N ILE A 203 -11.04 5.25 -20.19
CA ILE A 203 -10.21 4.35 -19.37
C ILE A 203 -10.85 4.10 -18.00
N ASP A 204 -11.59 5.03 -17.44
CA ASP A 204 -12.21 4.90 -16.12
C ASP A 204 -13.31 3.82 -16.15
N GLU A 205 -14.08 3.71 -17.23
CA GLU A 205 -15.05 2.61 -17.45
C GLU A 205 -14.37 1.22 -17.52
N LEU A 206 -13.17 1.17 -18.10
CA LEU A 206 -12.38 -0.07 -18.16
C LEU A 206 -11.80 -0.43 -16.78
N ILE A 207 -11.41 0.57 -15.95
CA ILE A 207 -10.93 0.39 -14.59
C ILE A 207 -12.02 -0.18 -13.67
N GLU A 208 -13.30 0.15 -13.91
CA GLU A 208 -14.40 -0.45 -13.16
C GLU A 208 -14.50 -1.97 -13.39
N ARG A 209 -14.15 -2.45 -14.57
CA ARG A 209 -14.17 -3.88 -14.92
C ARG A 209 -12.86 -4.59 -14.59
N ILE A 210 -11.73 -3.89 -14.69
CA ILE A 210 -10.39 -4.39 -14.36
C ILE A 210 -9.84 -3.55 -13.22
N PRO A 211 -10.26 -3.81 -11.96
CA PRO A 211 -9.96 -2.93 -10.83
C PRO A 211 -8.48 -2.88 -10.46
N GLY A 212 -7.67 -3.84 -10.91
CA GLY A 212 -6.25 -3.89 -10.64
C GLY A 212 -5.60 -5.23 -10.93
N PRO A 213 -4.29 -5.35 -10.74
CA PRO A 213 -3.54 -6.60 -10.86
C PRO A 213 -4.09 -7.71 -9.95
N ASP A 214 -3.90 -8.96 -10.36
CA ASP A 214 -4.27 -10.16 -9.62
C ASP A 214 -3.10 -11.16 -9.63
N PHE A 215 -2.32 -11.15 -8.56
CA PHE A 215 -1.08 -11.92 -8.45
C PHE A 215 -1.33 -13.40 -8.10
N PRO A 216 -0.49 -14.32 -8.60
CA PRO A 216 -0.61 -15.76 -8.31
C PRO A 216 -0.42 -16.07 -6.81
N SER A 217 0.44 -15.34 -6.11
CA SER A 217 0.68 -15.48 -4.67
C SER A 217 -0.33 -14.74 -3.81
N ALA A 218 -1.41 -14.20 -4.39
CA ALA A 218 -2.45 -13.40 -3.74
C ALA A 218 -1.90 -12.10 -3.11
N GLY A 219 -2.01 -11.88 -1.79
CA GLY A 219 -1.56 -10.67 -1.12
C GLY A 219 -2.55 -9.52 -1.19
N ILE A 220 -2.11 -8.35 -0.69
CA ILE A 220 -2.92 -7.12 -0.65
C ILE A 220 -2.22 -6.03 -1.44
N ILE A 221 -2.96 -5.35 -2.33
CA ILE A 221 -2.52 -4.07 -2.92
C ILE A 221 -3.04 -2.95 -2.02
N SER A 222 -2.13 -2.13 -1.50
CA SER A 222 -2.47 -0.96 -0.69
C SER A 222 -2.58 0.27 -1.57
N GLY A 223 -3.79 0.85 -1.65
CA GLY A 223 -4.08 2.02 -2.45
C GLY A 223 -4.42 1.75 -3.92
N ARG A 224 -5.19 2.65 -4.53
CA ARG A 224 -5.59 2.59 -5.94
C ARG A 224 -4.84 3.58 -6.83
N THR A 225 -4.18 4.56 -6.25
CA THR A 225 -3.54 5.66 -6.98
C THR A 225 -2.48 5.17 -7.96
N GLY A 226 -1.63 4.21 -7.55
CA GLY A 226 -0.61 3.61 -8.41
C GLY A 226 -1.19 2.80 -9.57
N ILE A 227 -2.31 2.10 -9.35
CA ILE A 227 -3.03 1.35 -10.41
C ILE A 227 -3.58 2.33 -11.44
N MET A 228 -4.28 3.38 -11.00
CA MET A 228 -4.84 4.40 -11.90
C MET A 228 -3.77 5.10 -12.74
N GLN A 229 -2.63 5.43 -12.13
CA GLN A 229 -1.50 6.01 -12.86
C GLN A 229 -0.95 5.05 -13.91
N ALA A 230 -0.76 3.76 -13.57
CA ALA A 230 -0.28 2.75 -14.48
C ALA A 230 -1.24 2.56 -15.66
N TYR A 231 -2.53 2.46 -15.42
CA TYR A 231 -3.53 2.22 -16.46
C TYR A 231 -3.74 3.43 -17.39
N LYS A 232 -3.66 4.66 -16.85
CA LYS A 232 -3.81 5.88 -17.66
C LYS A 232 -2.53 6.32 -18.38
N LYS A 233 -1.34 6.01 -17.82
CA LYS A 233 -0.05 6.53 -18.34
C LYS A 233 0.95 5.42 -18.72
N GLY A 234 0.60 4.16 -18.53
CA GLY A 234 1.49 3.03 -18.76
C GLY A 234 2.58 2.85 -17.71
N LYS A 235 2.65 3.69 -16.67
CA LYS A 235 3.63 3.60 -15.58
C LYS A 235 2.99 3.96 -14.25
N GLY A 236 3.30 3.19 -13.20
CA GLY A 236 2.83 3.43 -11.84
C GLY A 236 3.58 2.59 -10.83
N ILE A 237 3.43 2.89 -9.55
CA ILE A 237 4.00 2.11 -8.45
C ILE A 237 2.87 1.72 -7.53
N ILE A 238 2.77 0.44 -7.22
CA ILE A 238 1.83 -0.11 -6.24
C ILE A 238 2.58 -0.73 -5.08
N THR A 239 1.96 -0.71 -3.90
CA THR A 239 2.50 -1.35 -2.70
C THR A 239 1.79 -2.67 -2.47
N LEU A 240 2.56 -3.76 -2.40
CA LEU A 240 2.08 -5.10 -2.10
C LEU A 240 2.40 -5.43 -0.65
N LYS A 241 1.42 -5.96 0.09
CA LYS A 241 1.55 -6.42 1.47
C LYS A 241 1.22 -7.89 1.61
N ALA A 242 1.89 -8.55 2.55
CA ALA A 242 1.55 -9.88 3.01
C ALA A 242 0.16 -9.87 3.68
N VAL A 243 -0.55 -10.99 3.61
CA VAL A 243 -1.78 -11.20 4.38
C VAL A 243 -1.41 -11.76 5.72
N THR A 244 -1.86 -11.09 6.78
CA THR A 244 -1.56 -11.45 8.15
C THR A 244 -2.82 -11.42 9.02
N GLU A 245 -2.82 -12.28 10.03
CA GLU A 245 -3.84 -12.32 11.08
C GLU A 245 -3.16 -12.31 12.44
N ILE A 246 -3.67 -11.51 13.38
CA ILE A 246 -3.20 -11.52 14.77
C ILE A 246 -4.14 -12.43 15.57
N VAL A 247 -3.59 -13.49 16.13
CA VAL A 247 -4.31 -14.47 16.94
C VAL A 247 -3.91 -14.32 18.39
N THR A 248 -4.87 -13.95 19.25
CA THR A 248 -4.64 -13.84 20.69
C THR A 248 -4.76 -15.20 21.36
N LYS A 249 -3.68 -15.66 22.02
CA LYS A 249 -3.64 -16.84 22.88
C LYS A 249 -3.78 -16.42 24.35
N LYS A 250 -3.87 -17.39 25.24
CA LYS A 250 -4.04 -17.13 26.70
C LYS A 250 -2.96 -16.21 27.30
N ASP A 251 -1.73 -16.32 26.82
CA ASP A 251 -0.55 -15.69 27.43
C ASP A 251 0.24 -14.76 26.49
N HIS A 252 -0.03 -14.81 25.17
CA HIS A 252 0.72 -14.07 24.14
C HIS A 252 -0.10 -13.91 22.86
N GLU A 253 0.34 -13.06 21.97
CA GLU A 253 -0.21 -12.90 20.63
C GLU A 253 0.69 -13.59 19.61
N GLU A 254 0.09 -14.07 18.53
CA GLU A 254 0.78 -14.64 17.37
C GLU A 254 0.42 -13.87 16.11
N ILE A 255 1.40 -13.59 15.26
CA ILE A 255 1.19 -13.05 13.92
C ILE A 255 1.30 -14.23 12.95
N VAL A 256 0.19 -14.53 12.29
CA VAL A 256 0.10 -15.61 11.29
C VAL A 256 0.12 -15.00 9.90
N ILE A 257 1.11 -15.38 9.09
CA ILE A 257 1.24 -14.94 7.69
C ILE A 257 0.70 -16.07 6.81
N THR A 258 -0.31 -15.78 6.01
CA THR A 258 -0.96 -16.76 5.11
C THR A 258 -0.62 -16.52 3.64
N GLU A 259 -0.22 -15.30 3.26
CA GLU A 259 0.14 -14.94 1.90
C GLU A 259 1.31 -13.94 1.93
N ILE A 260 2.21 -14.04 0.96
CA ILE A 260 3.35 -13.13 0.82
C ILE A 260 3.28 -12.35 -0.50
N PRO A 261 3.92 -11.18 -0.61
CA PRO A 261 3.93 -10.41 -1.84
C PRO A 261 4.52 -11.19 -3.01
N TYR A 262 4.05 -10.89 -4.21
CA TYR A 262 4.51 -11.53 -5.44
C TYR A 262 6.03 -11.40 -5.63
N GLN A 263 6.68 -12.49 -6.05
CA GLN A 263 8.13 -12.62 -6.25
C GLN A 263 8.98 -12.56 -4.97
N VAL A 264 8.37 -12.58 -3.80
CA VAL A 264 9.10 -12.73 -2.54
C VAL A 264 9.38 -14.21 -2.26
N ASN A 265 10.61 -14.51 -1.86
CA ASN A 265 11.02 -15.84 -1.42
C ASN A 265 10.68 -16.04 0.06
N LYS A 266 9.89 -17.06 0.38
CA LYS A 266 9.41 -17.31 1.76
C LYS A 266 10.56 -17.62 2.73
N ALA A 267 11.48 -18.48 2.36
CA ALA A 267 12.60 -18.88 3.23
C ALA A 267 13.51 -17.68 3.54
N LYS A 268 13.86 -16.87 2.52
CA LYS A 268 14.65 -15.65 2.72
C LYS A 268 13.92 -14.58 3.53
N LEU A 269 12.59 -14.50 3.42
CA LEU A 269 11.80 -13.61 4.26
C LEU A 269 11.91 -14.02 5.73
N ILE A 270 11.73 -15.31 6.04
CA ILE A 270 11.84 -15.86 7.40
C ILE A 270 13.25 -15.62 7.95
N GLU A 271 14.29 -15.90 7.16
CA GLU A 271 15.68 -15.64 7.51
C GLU A 271 15.93 -14.15 7.83
N SER A 272 15.45 -13.24 6.98
CA SER A 272 15.59 -11.80 7.20
C SER A 272 14.89 -11.33 8.48
N ILE A 273 13.73 -11.89 8.81
CA ILE A 273 13.05 -11.60 10.08
C ILE A 273 13.88 -12.10 11.28
N ALA A 274 14.42 -13.31 11.19
CA ALA A 274 15.27 -13.87 12.24
C ALA A 274 16.54 -13.04 12.46
N ASP A 275 17.15 -12.53 11.38
CA ASP A 275 18.33 -11.67 11.45
C ASP A 275 18.00 -10.34 12.14
N LEU A 276 16.90 -9.69 11.81
CA LEU A 276 16.46 -8.44 12.46
C LEU A 276 16.16 -8.63 13.97
N VAL A 277 15.66 -9.80 14.36
CA VAL A 277 15.48 -10.15 15.78
C VAL A 277 16.82 -10.36 16.48
N ARG A 278 17.75 -11.07 15.85
CA ARG A 278 19.10 -11.31 16.37
C ARG A 278 19.89 -10.01 16.56
N ASP A 279 19.77 -9.10 15.60
CA ASP A 279 20.42 -7.79 15.59
C ASP A 279 19.68 -6.75 16.45
N LYS A 280 18.61 -7.15 17.16
CA LYS A 280 17.78 -6.31 18.04
C LYS A 280 17.15 -5.10 17.34
N GLN A 281 16.96 -5.16 16.04
CA GLN A 281 16.23 -4.14 15.29
C GLN A 281 14.71 -4.31 15.47
N ILE A 282 14.26 -5.56 15.63
CA ILE A 282 12.89 -5.88 16.02
C ILE A 282 12.95 -6.68 17.31
N GLU A 283 12.43 -6.09 18.39
CA GLU A 283 12.26 -6.74 19.68
C GLU A 283 10.81 -7.24 19.82
N GLY A 284 10.58 -8.14 20.78
CA GLY A 284 9.22 -8.63 21.07
C GLY A 284 8.86 -9.96 20.39
N ILE A 285 9.69 -10.52 19.54
CA ILE A 285 9.50 -11.86 18.94
C ILE A 285 10.21 -12.90 19.80
N SER A 286 9.53 -14.00 20.09
CA SER A 286 10.08 -15.14 20.86
C SER A 286 10.49 -16.32 19.98
N ASP A 287 9.70 -16.63 18.92
CA ASP A 287 9.93 -17.76 18.02
C ASP A 287 9.32 -17.48 16.65
N ILE A 288 9.85 -18.13 15.62
CA ILE A 288 9.33 -18.06 14.25
C ILE A 288 9.25 -19.49 13.71
N ARG A 289 8.08 -19.90 13.25
CA ARG A 289 7.83 -21.25 12.72
C ARG A 289 7.22 -21.19 11.34
N ASP A 290 7.71 -22.04 10.47
CA ASP A 290 7.08 -22.34 9.20
C ASP A 290 6.22 -23.59 9.36
N GLU A 291 4.91 -23.41 9.39
CA GLU A 291 3.90 -24.46 9.50
C GLU A 291 3.20 -24.72 8.16
N SER A 292 3.79 -24.23 7.04
CA SER A 292 3.23 -24.41 5.71
C SER A 292 3.07 -25.88 5.35
N SER A 293 1.95 -26.21 4.73
CA SER A 293 1.58 -27.56 4.35
C SER A 293 0.95 -27.59 2.96
N ARG A 294 0.40 -28.73 2.54
CA ARG A 294 -0.38 -28.85 1.30
C ARG A 294 -1.68 -28.04 1.33
N GLU A 295 -2.16 -27.66 2.51
CA GLU A 295 -3.35 -26.83 2.68
C GLU A 295 -3.09 -25.35 2.44
N GLY A 296 -1.83 -24.92 2.45
CA GLY A 296 -1.44 -23.54 2.19
C GLY A 296 -0.22 -23.10 2.97
N MET A 297 0.15 -21.83 2.74
CA MET A 297 1.22 -21.17 3.46
C MET A 297 0.74 -20.77 4.86
N ARG A 298 1.58 -21.03 5.87
CA ARG A 298 1.36 -20.61 7.24
C ARG A 298 2.69 -20.38 7.94
N VAL A 299 3.10 -19.14 8.07
CA VAL A 299 4.25 -18.75 8.88
C VAL A 299 3.75 -18.10 10.16
N VAL A 300 4.14 -18.62 11.31
CA VAL A 300 3.69 -18.16 12.64
C VAL A 300 4.84 -17.49 13.36
N ILE A 301 4.63 -16.23 13.73
CA ILE A 301 5.56 -15.43 14.53
C ILE A 301 4.96 -15.31 15.93
N HIS A 302 5.62 -15.92 16.91
CA HIS A 302 5.21 -15.87 18.32
C HIS A 302 5.74 -14.59 18.98
N CYS A 303 4.86 -13.74 19.50
CA CYS A 303 5.25 -12.56 20.25
C CYS A 303 5.59 -12.92 21.70
N LYS A 304 6.45 -12.15 22.36
CA LYS A 304 6.71 -12.28 23.81
C LYS A 304 5.48 -11.83 24.59
N ARG A 305 5.40 -12.27 25.84
CA ARG A 305 4.34 -11.84 26.78
C ARG A 305 4.35 -10.33 26.94
N ASN A 306 3.17 -9.71 26.97
CA ASN A 306 2.94 -8.29 27.12
C ASN A 306 3.50 -7.40 25.97
N GLU A 307 3.86 -7.96 24.84
CA GLU A 307 4.24 -7.21 23.64
C GLU A 307 3.03 -7.02 22.74
N ASN A 308 2.97 -5.90 22.06
CA ASN A 308 1.88 -5.55 21.13
C ASN A 308 2.19 -6.07 19.73
N ALA A 309 1.44 -7.08 19.28
CA ALA A 309 1.65 -7.69 17.96
C ALA A 309 1.43 -6.70 16.80
N SER A 310 0.54 -5.70 16.93
CA SER A 310 0.33 -4.71 15.88
C SER A 310 1.56 -3.83 15.64
N VAL A 311 2.28 -3.46 16.70
CA VAL A 311 3.53 -2.68 16.61
C VAL A 311 4.63 -3.52 15.96
N ILE A 312 4.74 -4.80 16.36
CA ILE A 312 5.69 -5.74 15.75
C ILE A 312 5.38 -5.92 14.27
N LEU A 313 4.11 -6.10 13.91
CA LEU A 313 3.65 -6.24 12.54
C LEU A 313 4.00 -5.00 11.68
N ASN A 314 3.79 -3.80 12.19
CA ASN A 314 4.16 -2.57 11.50
C ASN A 314 5.68 -2.49 11.25
N ARG A 315 6.50 -2.90 12.24
CA ARG A 315 7.95 -3.00 12.07
C ARG A 315 8.34 -4.04 11.02
N LEU A 316 7.67 -5.21 10.99
CA LEU A 316 7.87 -6.24 9.98
C LEU A 316 7.55 -5.71 8.58
N TYR A 317 6.44 -5.01 8.39
CA TYR A 317 6.12 -4.36 7.11
C TYR A 317 7.16 -3.32 6.69
N LYS A 318 7.68 -2.54 7.63
CA LYS A 318 8.66 -1.48 7.33
C LYS A 318 10.07 -2.01 7.00
N PHE A 319 10.53 -3.05 7.69
CA PHE A 319 11.91 -3.50 7.62
C PHE A 319 12.11 -4.81 6.85
N THR A 320 11.05 -5.46 6.37
CA THR A 320 11.15 -6.74 5.65
C THR A 320 10.37 -6.71 4.33
N GLN A 321 10.53 -7.78 3.54
CA GLN A 321 9.76 -7.97 2.31
C GLN A 321 8.29 -8.39 2.53
N MET A 322 7.77 -8.30 3.76
CA MET A 322 6.32 -8.40 4.00
C MET A 322 5.55 -7.25 3.33
N GLN A 323 6.21 -6.14 3.06
CA GLN A 323 5.73 -5.07 2.21
C GLN A 323 6.78 -4.73 1.16
N VAL A 324 6.38 -4.71 -0.12
CA VAL A 324 7.27 -4.38 -1.24
C VAL A 324 6.58 -3.42 -2.21
N SER A 325 7.38 -2.58 -2.86
CA SER A 325 6.91 -1.75 -3.96
C SER A 325 7.03 -2.51 -5.28
N PHE A 326 5.97 -2.55 -6.07
CA PHE A 326 5.96 -3.13 -7.41
C PHE A 326 5.79 -2.00 -8.44
N GLY A 327 6.85 -1.76 -9.23
CA GLY A 327 6.81 -0.77 -10.31
C GLY A 327 6.15 -1.36 -11.55
N ILE A 328 5.04 -0.80 -11.98
CA ILE A 328 4.35 -1.19 -13.21
C ILE A 328 4.93 -0.40 -14.38
N ILE A 329 5.34 -1.10 -15.45
CA ILE A 329 5.82 -0.51 -16.71
C ILE A 329 5.17 -1.32 -17.84
N MET A 330 4.18 -0.74 -18.50
CA MET A 330 3.37 -1.38 -19.53
C MET A 330 4.01 -1.20 -20.93
N LEU A 331 5.27 -1.63 -21.05
CA LEU A 331 6.05 -1.55 -22.30
C LEU A 331 5.96 -2.88 -23.04
N ALA A 332 5.57 -2.84 -24.30
CA ALA A 332 5.50 -4.02 -25.18
C ALA A 332 5.87 -3.65 -26.63
N LEU A 333 6.10 -4.63 -27.48
CA LEU A 333 6.28 -4.43 -28.92
C LEU A 333 4.92 -4.30 -29.58
N ASP A 334 4.79 -3.27 -30.44
CA ASP A 334 3.61 -3.09 -31.29
C ASP A 334 3.65 -4.02 -32.50
N VAL A 335 2.63 -3.94 -33.37
CA VAL A 335 2.53 -4.71 -34.61
C VAL A 335 3.69 -4.47 -35.62
N LYS A 336 4.45 -3.37 -35.43
CA LYS A 336 5.63 -3.00 -36.25
C LYS A 336 6.93 -3.35 -35.55
N ASN A 337 6.89 -4.14 -34.47
CA ASN A 337 8.05 -4.45 -33.59
C ASN A 337 8.73 -3.22 -32.96
N GLN A 338 7.98 -2.13 -32.73
CA GLN A 338 8.46 -0.96 -32.04
C GLN A 338 8.12 -1.02 -30.56
N PRO A 339 9.04 -0.68 -29.64
CA PRO A 339 8.74 -0.65 -28.21
C PRO A 339 7.85 0.56 -27.90
N VAL A 340 6.66 0.31 -27.38
CA VAL A 340 5.65 1.31 -27.02
C VAL A 340 5.20 1.10 -25.60
N THR A 341 5.09 2.20 -24.84
CA THR A 341 4.43 2.17 -23.51
C THR A 341 2.93 2.36 -23.73
N PHE A 342 2.17 1.33 -23.44
CA PHE A 342 0.71 1.32 -23.60
C PHE A 342 0.01 1.78 -22.33
N ASP A 343 -1.16 2.37 -22.48
CA ASP A 343 -2.18 2.44 -21.44
C ASP A 343 -3.06 1.18 -21.46
N LEU A 344 -3.98 1.05 -20.53
CA LEU A 344 -4.85 -0.13 -20.44
C LEU A 344 -5.70 -0.28 -21.70
N LYS A 345 -6.31 0.80 -22.19
CA LYS A 345 -7.17 0.79 -23.38
C LYS A 345 -6.40 0.35 -24.62
N GLY A 346 -5.19 0.90 -24.80
CA GLY A 346 -4.34 0.58 -25.95
C GLY A 346 -3.89 -0.90 -25.99
N MET A 347 -3.63 -1.50 -24.81
CA MET A 347 -3.33 -2.95 -24.73
C MET A 347 -4.53 -3.82 -25.12
N LEU A 348 -5.71 -3.51 -24.59
CA LEU A 348 -6.93 -4.23 -24.93
C LEU A 348 -7.28 -4.05 -26.40
N GLN A 349 -7.13 -2.84 -26.93
CA GLN A 349 -7.39 -2.54 -28.33
C GLN A 349 -6.45 -3.32 -29.28
N ALA A 350 -5.15 -3.35 -28.99
CA ALA A 350 -4.19 -4.12 -29.77
C ALA A 350 -4.51 -5.62 -29.80
N PHE A 351 -4.97 -6.19 -28.68
CA PHE A 351 -5.44 -7.57 -28.63
C PHE A 351 -6.72 -7.78 -29.44
N VAL A 352 -7.72 -6.91 -29.30
CA VAL A 352 -9.00 -7.01 -30.02
C VAL A 352 -8.78 -6.90 -31.54
N GLU A 353 -7.92 -5.98 -31.97
CA GLU A 353 -7.54 -5.84 -33.40
C GLU A 353 -6.84 -7.09 -33.91
N HIS A 354 -5.92 -7.66 -33.15
CA HIS A 354 -5.26 -8.92 -33.47
C HIS A 354 -6.28 -10.07 -33.60
N ARG A 355 -7.21 -10.20 -32.67
CA ARG A 355 -8.28 -11.21 -32.75
C ARG A 355 -9.16 -11.02 -33.99
N ARG A 356 -9.53 -9.77 -34.30
CA ARG A 356 -10.29 -9.46 -35.50
C ARG A 356 -9.57 -10.00 -36.78
N ASP A 357 -8.26 -9.72 -36.86
CA ASP A 357 -7.46 -10.16 -38.02
C ASP A 357 -7.34 -11.69 -38.08
N VAL A 358 -7.13 -12.35 -36.93
CA VAL A 358 -7.07 -13.83 -36.84
C VAL A 358 -8.39 -14.46 -37.24
N VAL A 359 -9.53 -13.99 -36.72
CA VAL A 359 -10.86 -14.54 -37.07
C VAL A 359 -11.20 -14.27 -38.52
N THR A 360 -10.85 -13.09 -39.04
CA THR A 360 -11.06 -12.78 -40.48
C THR A 360 -10.29 -13.75 -41.36
N LYS A 361 -8.98 -13.96 -41.10
CA LYS A 361 -8.16 -14.92 -41.90
C LYS A 361 -8.64 -16.34 -41.74
N ARG A 362 -9.05 -16.77 -40.55
CA ARG A 362 -9.67 -18.05 -40.29
C ARG A 362 -10.91 -18.24 -41.16
N CYS A 363 -11.83 -17.28 -41.17
CA CYS A 363 -13.04 -17.34 -41.98
C CYS A 363 -12.74 -17.37 -43.49
N ILE A 364 -11.72 -16.64 -43.94
CA ILE A 364 -11.26 -16.69 -45.34
C ILE A 364 -10.71 -18.08 -45.70
N PHE A 365 -9.87 -18.66 -44.81
CA PHE A 365 -9.32 -19.99 -44.99
C PHE A 365 -10.42 -21.05 -45.02
N ASP A 366 -11.34 -21.03 -44.05
CA ASP A 366 -12.45 -21.98 -43.98
C ASP A 366 -13.40 -21.82 -45.17
N LEU A 367 -13.67 -20.59 -45.64
CA LEU A 367 -14.43 -20.32 -46.86
C LEU A 367 -13.77 -20.93 -48.09
N LYS A 368 -12.47 -20.71 -48.27
CA LYS A 368 -11.69 -21.29 -49.37
C LYS A 368 -11.77 -22.81 -49.37
N LYS A 369 -11.56 -23.44 -48.19
CA LYS A 369 -11.65 -24.91 -48.06
C LYS A 369 -13.06 -25.43 -48.30
N ALA A 370 -14.08 -24.75 -47.78
CA ALA A 370 -15.48 -25.10 -48.02
C ALA A 370 -15.85 -24.99 -49.51
N GLN A 371 -15.42 -23.94 -50.21
CA GLN A 371 -15.62 -23.74 -51.64
C GLN A 371 -14.88 -24.81 -52.45
N GLU A 372 -13.64 -25.14 -52.16
CA GLU A 372 -12.87 -26.19 -52.80
C GLU A 372 -13.59 -27.57 -52.65
N ARG A 373 -14.09 -27.85 -51.44
CA ARG A 373 -14.82 -29.09 -51.18
C ARG A 373 -16.19 -29.12 -51.85
N ALA A 374 -16.94 -28.02 -51.79
CA ALA A 374 -18.24 -27.89 -52.48
C ALA A 374 -18.10 -28.05 -53.99
N HIS A 375 -17.06 -27.48 -54.60
CA HIS A 375 -16.75 -27.63 -56.00
C HIS A 375 -16.53 -29.10 -56.41
N ILE A 376 -15.79 -29.85 -55.53
CA ILE A 376 -15.61 -31.30 -55.80
C ILE A 376 -16.93 -32.04 -55.67
N LEU A 377 -17.73 -31.77 -54.62
CA LEU A 377 -19.04 -32.45 -54.45
C LEU A 377 -20.05 -32.12 -55.52
N GLU A 378 -20.04 -30.87 -56.06
CA GLU A 378 -20.86 -30.48 -57.19
C GLU A 378 -20.53 -31.34 -58.44
N GLY A 379 -19.23 -31.53 -58.70
CA GLY A 379 -18.77 -32.40 -59.77
C GLY A 379 -19.19 -33.87 -59.58
N LEU A 380 -19.07 -34.40 -58.37
CA LEU A 380 -19.48 -35.72 -57.95
C LEU A 380 -21.01 -35.91 -58.10
N LYS A 381 -21.81 -34.94 -57.67
CA LYS A 381 -23.27 -34.92 -57.84
C LYS A 381 -23.65 -34.98 -59.30
N LYS A 382 -23.09 -34.09 -60.15
CA LYS A 382 -23.31 -34.07 -61.63
C LYS A 382 -22.89 -35.39 -62.31
N ALA A 383 -21.77 -36.00 -61.79
CA ALA A 383 -21.33 -37.33 -62.33
C ALA A 383 -22.28 -38.44 -61.91
N LEU A 384 -22.85 -38.44 -60.69
CA LEU A 384 -23.86 -39.45 -60.28
C LEU A 384 -25.19 -39.33 -61.02
N ASP A 385 -25.59 -38.09 -61.36
CA ASP A 385 -26.80 -37.86 -62.18
C ASP A 385 -26.66 -38.37 -63.56
N GLN A 386 -25.41 -38.52 -64.10
CA GLN A 386 -25.11 -39.05 -65.45
C GLN A 386 -24.15 -40.25 -65.37
N ILE A 387 -24.31 -41.09 -64.38
CA ILE A 387 -23.33 -42.13 -64.02
C ILE A 387 -23.02 -43.10 -65.15
N ASP A 388 -24.01 -43.56 -65.92
CA ASP A 388 -23.80 -44.49 -66.96
C ASP A 388 -22.91 -43.90 -68.08
N ALA A 389 -23.17 -42.69 -68.52
CA ALA A 389 -22.36 -41.99 -69.52
C ALA A 389 -20.92 -41.72 -69.03
N VAL A 390 -20.74 -41.39 -67.75
CA VAL A 390 -19.42 -41.15 -67.06
C VAL A 390 -18.66 -42.49 -67.08
N ILE A 391 -19.26 -43.60 -66.61
CA ILE A 391 -18.65 -44.93 -66.65
C ILE A 391 -18.26 -45.38 -68.06
N GLN A 392 -19.13 -45.22 -69.04
CA GLN A 392 -18.79 -45.55 -70.41
C GLN A 392 -17.59 -44.77 -70.93
N THR A 393 -17.54 -43.48 -70.66
CA THR A 393 -16.41 -42.61 -71.07
C THR A 393 -15.11 -43.06 -70.39
N ILE A 394 -15.12 -43.43 -69.14
CA ILE A 394 -13.96 -43.92 -68.42
C ILE A 394 -13.48 -45.25 -68.97
N ARG A 395 -14.43 -46.20 -69.23
CA ARG A 395 -14.11 -47.52 -69.80
C ARG A 395 -13.59 -47.46 -71.24
N ALA A 396 -14.02 -46.45 -71.97
CA ALA A 396 -13.57 -46.25 -73.37
C ALA A 396 -12.16 -45.63 -73.48
N SER A 397 -11.66 -45.11 -72.36
CA SER A 397 -10.35 -44.48 -72.31
C SER A 397 -9.26 -45.50 -71.92
N LYS A 398 -8.10 -45.44 -72.66
CA LYS A 398 -7.01 -46.43 -72.48
C LYS A 398 -6.13 -46.09 -71.21
N GLU A 399 -6.08 -44.85 -70.86
CA GLU A 399 -5.25 -44.33 -69.78
C GLU A 399 -6.01 -43.33 -68.88
N ALA A 400 -5.63 -43.19 -67.66
CA ALA A 400 -6.29 -42.26 -66.69
C ALA A 400 -6.28 -40.81 -67.17
N ASP A 401 -5.19 -40.34 -67.75
CA ASP A 401 -5.07 -38.97 -68.30
C ASP A 401 -5.99 -38.72 -69.50
N THR A 402 -6.15 -39.71 -70.40
CA THR A 402 -7.14 -39.68 -71.49
C THR A 402 -8.57 -39.66 -70.91
N ALA A 403 -8.84 -40.42 -69.86
CA ALA A 403 -10.15 -40.44 -69.23
C ALA A 403 -10.46 -39.07 -68.60
N ARG A 404 -9.48 -38.43 -67.90
CA ARG A 404 -9.60 -37.09 -67.32
C ARG A 404 -9.92 -36.03 -68.38
N THR A 405 -9.16 -36.02 -69.52
CA THR A 405 -9.37 -35.10 -70.63
C THR A 405 -10.75 -35.29 -71.25
N ASN A 406 -11.20 -36.53 -71.41
CA ASN A 406 -12.52 -36.87 -71.99
C ASN A 406 -13.66 -36.43 -71.03
N LEU A 407 -13.52 -36.61 -69.76
CA LEU A 407 -14.48 -36.11 -68.74
C LEU A 407 -14.57 -34.57 -68.73
N ILE A 408 -13.47 -33.85 -68.85
CA ILE A 408 -13.43 -32.38 -68.93
C ILE A 408 -14.17 -31.96 -70.25
N SER A 409 -13.80 -32.51 -71.41
CA SER A 409 -14.31 -32.08 -72.67
C SER A 409 -15.79 -32.43 -72.91
N LYS A 410 -16.25 -33.61 -72.46
CA LYS A 410 -17.61 -34.06 -72.70
C LYS A 410 -18.64 -33.54 -71.68
N PHE A 411 -18.28 -33.44 -70.44
CA PHE A 411 -19.22 -33.11 -69.37
C PHE A 411 -18.98 -31.72 -68.78
N GLY A 412 -17.85 -31.00 -69.11
CA GLY A 412 -17.53 -29.69 -68.67
C GLY A 412 -17.06 -29.70 -67.21
N PHE A 413 -16.48 -30.85 -66.75
CA PHE A 413 -15.88 -30.89 -65.40
C PHE A 413 -14.56 -30.08 -65.34
N SER A 414 -14.25 -29.54 -64.18
CA SER A 414 -12.89 -29.02 -63.96
C SER A 414 -11.89 -30.16 -63.78
N GLU A 415 -10.61 -29.87 -63.93
CA GLU A 415 -9.54 -30.88 -63.75
C GLU A 415 -9.63 -31.53 -62.37
N ARG A 416 -9.86 -30.74 -61.27
CA ARG A 416 -10.05 -31.25 -59.91
C ARG A 416 -11.28 -32.11 -59.76
N GLN A 417 -12.40 -31.77 -60.45
CA GLN A 417 -13.61 -32.56 -60.40
C GLN A 417 -13.40 -33.89 -61.15
N ALA A 418 -12.79 -33.85 -62.33
CA ALA A 418 -12.49 -35.06 -63.15
C ALA A 418 -11.55 -36.01 -62.39
N GLN A 419 -10.55 -35.51 -61.71
CA GLN A 419 -9.64 -36.29 -60.87
C GLN A 419 -10.42 -36.96 -59.74
N ALA A 420 -11.27 -36.21 -59.00
CA ALA A 420 -12.08 -36.76 -57.92
C ALA A 420 -13.05 -37.81 -58.34
N ILE A 421 -13.60 -37.67 -59.53
CA ILE A 421 -14.48 -38.70 -60.20
C ILE A 421 -13.70 -39.98 -60.52
N LEU A 422 -12.47 -39.85 -61.01
CA LEU A 422 -11.60 -41.01 -61.34
C LEU A 422 -11.14 -41.73 -60.04
N GLU A 423 -10.95 -41.05 -58.96
CA GLU A 423 -10.58 -41.61 -57.68
C GLU A 423 -11.77 -42.13 -56.83
N MET A 424 -13.00 -41.97 -57.36
CA MET A 424 -14.22 -42.39 -56.68
C MET A 424 -14.32 -43.95 -56.62
N ARG A 425 -14.44 -44.43 -55.36
CA ARG A 425 -14.64 -45.91 -55.17
C ARG A 425 -16.03 -46.31 -55.55
N LEU A 426 -16.16 -47.53 -56.17
CA LEU A 426 -17.44 -48.09 -56.54
C LEU A 426 -18.48 -48.16 -55.42
N GLN A 427 -18.07 -48.26 -54.19
CA GLN A 427 -18.94 -48.23 -53.03
C GLN A 427 -19.75 -46.93 -52.92
N ARG A 428 -19.22 -45.77 -53.38
CA ARG A 428 -19.90 -44.46 -53.37
C ARG A 428 -21.02 -44.32 -54.40
N LEU A 429 -21.27 -45.36 -55.26
CA LEU A 429 -22.36 -45.41 -56.22
C LEU A 429 -23.68 -45.87 -55.64
N THR A 430 -23.72 -46.28 -54.35
CA THR A 430 -24.94 -46.73 -53.68
C THR A 430 -25.87 -45.57 -53.33
N GLY A 431 -27.17 -45.78 -53.28
CA GLY A 431 -28.17 -44.75 -52.99
C GLY A 431 -27.94 -44.00 -51.67
N LEU A 432 -27.51 -44.73 -50.63
CA LEU A 432 -27.19 -44.18 -49.35
C LEU A 432 -25.96 -43.22 -49.39
N GLU A 433 -24.97 -43.52 -50.21
CA GLU A 433 -23.79 -42.63 -50.35
C GLU A 433 -24.11 -41.41 -51.20
N ARG A 434 -25.02 -41.49 -52.14
CA ARG A 434 -25.57 -40.39 -52.94
C ARG A 434 -26.25 -39.38 -51.99
N GLU A 435 -27.13 -39.87 -51.11
CA GLU A 435 -27.80 -39.02 -50.11
C GLU A 435 -26.80 -38.31 -49.16
N LYS A 436 -25.73 -39.00 -48.75
CA LYS A 436 -24.65 -38.38 -47.96
C LYS A 436 -23.94 -37.27 -48.70
N ILE A 437 -23.63 -37.43 -49.99
CA ILE A 437 -22.98 -36.40 -50.79
C ILE A 437 -23.91 -35.19 -50.95
N GLU A 438 -25.20 -35.39 -51.16
CA GLU A 438 -26.19 -34.30 -51.27
C GLU A 438 -26.36 -33.55 -49.96
N ASN A 439 -26.42 -34.26 -48.85
CA ASN A 439 -26.49 -33.64 -47.49
C ASN A 439 -25.21 -32.87 -47.17
N GLU A 440 -24.02 -33.47 -47.42
CA GLU A 440 -22.73 -32.79 -47.21
C GLU A 440 -22.64 -31.51 -48.06
N PHE A 441 -23.05 -31.55 -49.31
CA PHE A 441 -23.07 -30.37 -50.19
C PHE A 441 -24.02 -29.29 -49.67
N ALA A 442 -25.23 -29.66 -49.23
CA ALA A 442 -26.21 -28.72 -48.72
C ALA A 442 -25.73 -28.03 -47.43
N GLU A 443 -25.06 -28.78 -46.52
CA GLU A 443 -24.46 -28.23 -45.28
C GLU A 443 -23.29 -27.31 -45.60
N LEU A 444 -22.43 -27.69 -46.56
CA LEU A 444 -21.32 -26.82 -46.99
C LEU A 444 -21.83 -25.53 -47.63
N MET A 445 -22.89 -25.57 -48.46
CA MET A 445 -23.48 -24.35 -49.02
C MET A 445 -23.98 -23.40 -47.93
N LYS A 446 -24.65 -23.92 -46.91
CA LYS A 446 -25.05 -23.12 -45.73
C LYS A 446 -23.82 -22.50 -45.01
N THR A 447 -22.77 -23.27 -44.84
CA THR A 447 -21.51 -22.81 -44.23
C THR A 447 -20.84 -21.72 -45.08
N ILE A 448 -20.80 -21.88 -46.40
CA ILE A 448 -20.27 -20.89 -47.34
C ILE A 448 -21.07 -19.59 -47.30
N ASP A 449 -22.41 -19.66 -47.28
CA ASP A 449 -23.26 -18.48 -47.21
C ASP A 449 -23.09 -17.78 -45.86
N TRP A 450 -23.00 -18.53 -44.78
CA TRP A 450 -22.72 -17.97 -43.44
C TRP A 450 -21.35 -17.31 -43.37
N LEU A 451 -20.28 -17.95 -43.89
CA LEU A 451 -18.95 -17.38 -43.93
C LEU A 451 -18.87 -16.10 -44.77
N LYS A 452 -19.57 -16.06 -45.90
CA LYS A 452 -19.69 -14.84 -46.72
C LYS A 452 -20.43 -13.73 -45.98
N PHE A 453 -21.49 -14.07 -45.24
CA PHE A 453 -22.23 -13.12 -44.42
C PHE A 453 -21.35 -12.53 -43.33
N VAL A 454 -20.58 -13.36 -42.59
CA VAL A 454 -19.65 -12.93 -41.55
C VAL A 454 -18.56 -12.01 -42.13
N LEU A 455 -17.99 -12.36 -43.29
CA LEU A 455 -16.92 -11.57 -43.91
C LEU A 455 -17.42 -10.26 -44.53
N ALA A 456 -18.72 -10.10 -44.77
CA ALA A 456 -19.31 -8.88 -45.29
C ALA A 456 -19.48 -7.78 -44.22
N ASP A 457 -19.59 -8.14 -42.94
CA ASP A 457 -19.81 -7.19 -41.83
C ASP A 457 -18.87 -7.45 -40.68
N VAL A 458 -18.02 -6.47 -40.37
CA VAL A 458 -17.07 -6.54 -39.24
C VAL A 458 -17.79 -6.76 -37.91
N ARG A 459 -19.03 -6.31 -37.76
CA ARG A 459 -19.81 -6.52 -36.52
C ARG A 459 -20.09 -8.00 -36.24
N GLU A 460 -20.27 -8.81 -37.30
CA GLU A 460 -20.45 -10.25 -37.16
C GLU A 460 -19.15 -10.93 -36.71
N ILE A 461 -17.99 -10.44 -37.16
CA ILE A 461 -16.67 -10.89 -36.66
C ILE A 461 -16.53 -10.60 -35.15
N TYR A 462 -16.92 -9.41 -34.72
CA TYR A 462 -16.89 -9.07 -33.29
C TYR A 462 -17.83 -9.92 -32.43
N LYS A 463 -19.00 -10.30 -32.94
CA LYS A 463 -19.90 -11.25 -32.24
C LYS A 463 -19.24 -12.62 -32.03
N ILE A 464 -18.48 -13.10 -33.02
CA ILE A 464 -17.72 -14.34 -32.87
C ILE A 464 -16.66 -14.19 -31.79
N ILE A 465 -15.91 -13.09 -31.81
CA ILE A 465 -14.87 -12.80 -30.78
C ILE A 465 -15.48 -12.77 -29.38
N VAL A 466 -16.60 -12.07 -29.20
CA VAL A 466 -17.32 -12.01 -27.92
C VAL A 466 -17.78 -13.40 -27.47
N ALA A 467 -18.30 -14.20 -28.36
CA ALA A 467 -18.72 -15.59 -28.06
C ALA A 467 -17.53 -16.45 -27.61
N GLU A 468 -16.40 -16.37 -28.31
CA GLU A 468 -15.18 -17.11 -28.00
C GLU A 468 -14.58 -16.64 -26.66
N LEU A 469 -14.56 -15.33 -26.39
CA LEU A 469 -14.09 -14.79 -25.10
C LEU A 469 -14.97 -15.25 -23.93
N ASN A 470 -16.30 -15.27 -24.10
CA ASN A 470 -17.22 -15.79 -23.10
C ASN A 470 -17.02 -17.30 -22.85
N GLU A 471 -16.73 -18.07 -23.89
CA GLU A 471 -16.40 -19.50 -23.77
C GLU A 471 -15.11 -19.70 -22.95
N ILE A 472 -14.06 -18.94 -23.23
CA ILE A 472 -12.80 -18.96 -22.48
C ILE A 472 -13.05 -18.59 -21.01
N LYS A 473 -13.82 -17.51 -20.77
CA LYS A 473 -14.19 -17.09 -19.42
C LYS A 473 -14.93 -18.21 -18.68
N ALA A 474 -15.93 -18.83 -19.31
CA ALA A 474 -16.69 -19.90 -18.67
C ALA A 474 -15.84 -21.14 -18.31
N LYS A 475 -14.82 -21.46 -19.13
CA LYS A 475 -13.98 -22.64 -18.95
C LYS A 475 -12.85 -22.44 -17.96
N TYR A 476 -12.23 -21.25 -17.92
CA TYR A 476 -10.93 -21.04 -17.26
C TYR A 476 -10.93 -19.96 -16.20
N ASN A 477 -12.00 -19.17 -16.04
CA ASN A 477 -12.04 -18.13 -15.01
C ASN A 477 -12.06 -18.74 -13.60
N ASN A 478 -11.38 -18.06 -12.70
CA ASN A 478 -11.38 -18.36 -11.27
C ASN A 478 -11.46 -17.05 -10.47
N PRO A 479 -11.85 -17.11 -9.18
CA PRO A 479 -11.94 -15.91 -8.34
C PRO A 479 -10.63 -15.14 -8.28
N ARG A 480 -10.75 -13.82 -8.10
CA ARG A 480 -9.62 -12.94 -7.78
C ARG A 480 -8.92 -13.41 -6.50
N ARG A 481 -7.60 -13.43 -6.52
CA ARG A 481 -6.76 -13.82 -5.38
C ARG A 481 -6.30 -12.59 -4.58
N THR A 482 -5.81 -11.56 -5.27
CA THR A 482 -5.25 -10.35 -4.65
C THR A 482 -6.35 -9.41 -4.21
N ARG A 483 -6.32 -8.99 -2.94
CA ARG A 483 -7.22 -7.98 -2.39
C ARG A 483 -6.71 -6.57 -2.71
N ILE A 484 -7.62 -5.63 -2.95
CA ILE A 484 -7.30 -4.22 -3.17
C ILE A 484 -7.96 -3.44 -2.03
N GLU A 485 -7.14 -2.86 -1.17
CA GLU A 485 -7.57 -2.04 -0.05
C GLU A 485 -7.46 -0.55 -0.41
N GLY A 486 -8.18 0.31 0.34
CA GLY A 486 -8.04 1.77 0.21
C GLY A 486 -6.63 2.24 0.54
N ASP A 487 -6.32 3.51 0.24
CA ASP A 487 -5.03 4.11 0.61
C ASP A 487 -4.90 4.08 2.15
N VAL A 488 -4.23 3.07 2.66
CA VAL A 488 -3.69 3.08 4.02
C VAL A 488 -2.42 3.92 3.91
N GLY A 489 -2.35 5.05 4.63
CA GLY A 489 -1.17 5.93 4.62
C GLY A 489 0.15 5.17 4.80
N GLU A 490 1.26 5.77 4.41
CA GLU A 490 2.58 5.19 4.71
C GLU A 490 2.70 4.96 6.21
N ILE A 491 3.33 3.84 6.61
CA ILE A 491 3.61 3.53 8.02
C ILE A 491 4.53 4.63 8.56
N GLU A 492 3.97 5.51 9.37
CA GLU A 492 4.72 6.58 10.04
C GLU A 492 5.53 6.01 11.21
N ASP A 493 6.53 6.78 11.67
CA ASP A 493 7.33 6.38 12.83
C ASP A 493 6.48 6.20 14.10
N GLU A 494 5.31 6.86 14.16
CA GLU A 494 4.35 6.72 15.27
C GLU A 494 3.65 5.35 15.30
N ASP A 495 3.45 4.71 14.14
CA ASP A 495 2.83 3.39 14.04
C ASP A 495 3.74 2.26 14.57
N LEU A 496 5.03 2.59 14.71
CA LEU A 496 6.05 1.67 15.25
C LEU A 496 6.20 1.75 16.78
N ILE A 497 5.41 2.62 17.44
CA ILE A 497 5.52 2.91 18.87
C ILE A 497 4.26 2.40 19.55
N ALA A 498 4.46 1.63 20.63
CA ALA A 498 3.36 1.17 21.46
C ALA A 498 2.62 2.37 22.08
N ASP A 499 1.30 2.31 22.10
CA ASP A 499 0.46 3.29 22.76
C ASP A 499 0.39 2.96 24.26
N GLU A 500 1.22 3.63 25.05
CA GLU A 500 1.35 3.40 26.49
C GLU A 500 1.08 4.69 27.25
N GLU A 501 0.41 4.57 28.39
CA GLU A 501 0.29 5.68 29.31
C GLU A 501 1.59 5.89 30.09
N VAL A 502 2.10 7.11 30.04
CA VAL A 502 3.32 7.53 30.73
C VAL A 502 3.07 8.76 31.61
N VAL A 503 3.84 8.87 32.66
CA VAL A 503 3.92 10.09 33.49
C VAL A 503 5.02 10.98 32.93
N VAL A 504 4.65 12.18 32.54
CA VAL A 504 5.59 13.21 32.11
C VAL A 504 5.89 14.12 33.28
N THR A 505 7.18 14.34 33.60
CA THR A 505 7.62 15.27 34.65
C THR A 505 8.44 16.38 34.05
N VAL A 506 8.17 17.62 34.47
CA VAL A 506 8.87 18.83 34.04
C VAL A 506 9.41 19.54 35.23
N THR A 507 10.66 20.05 35.15
CA THR A 507 11.28 20.82 36.26
C THR A 507 11.37 22.30 35.93
N ASN A 508 11.57 23.14 36.98
CA ASN A 508 11.74 24.58 36.87
C ASN A 508 12.87 24.99 35.91
N THR A 509 13.98 24.23 35.89
CA THR A 509 15.11 24.51 34.99
C THR A 509 14.90 23.96 33.59
N GLY A 510 13.70 23.40 33.30
CA GLY A 510 13.30 22.92 31.96
C GLY A 510 13.79 21.51 31.61
N TYR A 511 14.09 20.67 32.64
CA TYR A 511 14.30 19.24 32.37
C TYR A 511 12.97 18.53 32.25
N ILE A 512 12.89 17.59 31.30
CA ILE A 512 11.70 16.81 31.03
C ILE A 512 12.06 15.33 30.85
N LYS A 513 11.19 14.45 31.30
CA LYS A 513 11.29 13.01 31.09
C LYS A 513 9.92 12.36 31.06
N ARG A 514 9.85 11.15 30.49
CA ARG A 514 8.68 10.28 30.59
C ARG A 514 9.03 9.01 31.37
N ILE A 515 8.08 8.49 32.14
CA ILE A 515 8.22 7.27 32.93
C ILE A 515 6.96 6.42 32.70
N PRO A 516 7.07 5.12 32.39
CA PRO A 516 5.89 4.24 32.28
C PRO A 516 5.08 4.28 33.60
N ILE A 517 3.74 4.35 33.46
CA ILE A 517 2.87 4.45 34.64
C ILE A 517 3.03 3.23 35.57
N ALA A 518 3.42 2.07 35.01
CA ALA A 518 3.68 0.84 35.74
C ALA A 518 4.82 0.99 36.79
N GLU A 519 5.80 1.86 36.54
CA GLU A 519 6.89 2.14 37.48
C GLU A 519 6.45 3.03 38.68
N TYR A 520 5.27 3.66 38.56
CA TYR A 520 4.65 4.44 39.65
C TYR A 520 3.74 3.61 40.56
N ARG A 521 3.42 2.34 40.18
CA ARG A 521 2.53 1.48 40.96
C ARG A 521 3.21 0.89 42.18
N VAL A 522 2.57 1.15 43.33
CA VAL A 522 2.52 0.42 44.63
C VAL A 522 3.74 0.52 45.57
N GLN A 523 3.55 1.31 46.58
CA GLN A 523 4.11 0.96 47.89
C GLN A 523 2.99 0.70 48.89
N LYS A 524 3.10 -0.41 49.65
CA LYS A 524 2.16 -0.74 50.77
C LYS A 524 2.26 0.28 51.88
N ARG A 525 1.19 0.49 52.65
CA ARG A 525 1.10 1.32 53.87
C ARG A 525 2.37 1.23 54.72
N GLY A 526 2.97 2.35 55.02
CA GLY A 526 4.15 2.46 55.90
C GLY A 526 5.49 2.71 55.21
N GLY A 527 5.50 2.84 53.85
CA GLY A 527 6.72 3.19 53.10
C GLY A 527 7.10 4.69 53.25
N LYS A 528 8.39 5.00 53.32
CA LYS A 528 8.89 6.38 53.17
C LYS A 528 8.55 6.88 51.77
N GLY A 529 7.98 8.12 51.69
CA GLY A 529 7.68 8.77 50.43
C GLY A 529 8.87 8.71 49.46
N LEU A 530 8.58 8.51 48.16
CA LEU A 530 9.59 8.30 47.13
C LEU A 530 9.95 9.65 46.48
N LYS A 531 11.25 9.90 46.32
CA LYS A 531 11.75 11.05 45.54
C LYS A 531 11.37 10.84 44.07
N GLY A 532 10.62 11.77 43.50
CA GLY A 532 10.18 11.71 42.09
C GLY A 532 11.30 12.02 41.07
N MET A 533 12.39 12.63 41.52
CA MET A 533 13.53 12.99 40.68
C MET A 533 14.73 13.40 41.58
N GLU A 534 15.97 13.05 41.18
CA GLU A 534 17.16 13.69 41.77
C GLU A 534 17.35 15.03 41.03
N THR A 535 17.16 16.11 41.76
CA THR A 535 17.38 17.48 41.28
C THR A 535 18.69 18.01 41.87
N ARG A 536 19.32 19.00 41.22
CA ARG A 536 20.35 19.84 41.88
C ARG A 536 19.67 20.66 42.96
N GLU A 537 20.44 21.18 43.92
CA GLU A 537 19.94 21.92 45.09
C GLU A 537 18.96 23.08 44.75
N GLU A 538 18.86 23.51 43.47
CA GLU A 538 18.01 24.62 43.01
C GLU A 538 16.93 24.21 42.00
N ASP A 539 16.77 22.90 41.63
CA ASP A 539 15.81 22.45 40.61
C ASP A 539 14.69 21.61 41.27
N TYR A 540 13.44 21.84 40.91
CA TYR A 540 12.27 21.17 41.46
C TYR A 540 11.24 20.90 40.35
N VAL A 541 10.36 19.91 40.54
CA VAL A 541 9.31 19.55 39.61
C VAL A 541 8.22 20.63 39.61
N THR A 542 7.92 21.20 38.46
CA THR A 542 6.87 22.21 38.26
C THR A 542 5.57 21.63 37.73
N ASP A 543 5.66 20.62 36.86
CA ASP A 543 4.50 19.97 36.28
C ASP A 543 4.67 18.46 36.24
N ILE A 544 3.58 17.74 36.57
CA ILE A 544 3.42 16.29 36.44
C ILE A 544 2.06 16.04 35.80
N PHE A 545 2.01 15.31 34.71
CA PHE A 545 0.76 14.90 34.06
C PHE A 545 0.91 13.55 33.37
N THR A 546 -0.19 12.85 33.21
CA THR A 546 -0.26 11.60 32.42
C THR A 546 -0.59 11.91 30.98
N ALA A 547 0.03 11.19 30.07
CA ALA A 547 -0.23 11.29 28.63
C ALA A 547 0.10 9.96 27.95
N SER A 548 -0.55 9.67 26.81
CA SER A 548 -0.15 8.57 25.93
C SER A 548 1.19 8.90 25.24
N THR A 549 1.97 7.89 24.94
CA THR A 549 3.20 8.03 24.13
C THR A 549 2.95 8.71 22.78
N LYS A 550 1.75 8.63 22.23
CA LYS A 550 1.32 9.25 20.95
C LYS A 550 0.80 10.68 21.12
N THR A 551 0.54 11.14 22.35
CA THR A 551 0.06 12.49 22.63
C THR A 551 1.04 13.56 22.12
N THR A 552 0.51 14.63 21.54
CA THR A 552 1.27 15.81 21.14
C THR A 552 1.30 16.82 22.30
N LEU A 553 2.47 17.32 22.64
CA LEU A 553 2.66 18.39 23.61
C LEU A 553 2.82 19.72 22.87
N LEU A 554 2.01 20.71 23.19
CA LEU A 554 2.25 22.12 22.83
C LEU A 554 3.09 22.78 23.90
N VAL A 555 4.27 23.24 23.53
CA VAL A 555 5.24 23.88 24.42
C VAL A 555 5.22 25.39 24.15
N PHE A 556 4.66 26.14 25.07
CA PHE A 556 4.55 27.62 25.00
C PHE A 556 5.71 28.29 25.68
N THR A 557 6.26 29.35 25.07
CA THR A 557 7.39 30.12 25.59
C THR A 557 6.98 31.52 26.06
N ASP A 558 7.81 32.12 26.89
CA ASP A 558 7.67 33.48 27.40
C ASP A 558 7.61 34.55 26.29
N LYS A 559 8.16 34.23 25.09
CA LYS A 559 8.12 35.11 23.91
C LYS A 559 6.86 34.92 23.05
N GLY A 560 5.87 34.16 23.54
CA GLY A 560 4.62 33.93 22.84
C GLY A 560 4.73 33.03 21.60
N ARG A 561 5.73 32.16 21.59
CA ARG A 561 5.87 31.12 20.58
C ARG A 561 5.37 29.77 21.10
N VAL A 562 4.99 28.89 20.17
CA VAL A 562 4.61 27.50 20.48
C VAL A 562 5.42 26.55 19.63
N TYR A 563 5.84 25.45 20.23
CA TYR A 563 6.56 24.34 19.63
C TYR A 563 5.78 23.05 19.87
N TRP A 564 6.04 22.03 19.04
CA TRP A 564 5.42 20.71 19.17
C TRP A 564 6.45 19.67 19.57
N CYS A 565 6.06 18.79 20.45
CA CYS A 565 6.84 17.62 20.84
C CYS A 565 5.91 16.44 21.04
N LYS A 566 6.21 15.29 20.41
CA LYS A 566 5.52 14.05 20.73
C LYS A 566 6.06 13.44 22.02
N VAL A 567 5.17 12.90 22.86
CA VAL A 567 5.55 12.29 24.13
C VAL A 567 6.56 11.16 23.96
N HIS A 568 6.46 10.35 22.90
CA HIS A 568 7.44 9.29 22.64
C HIS A 568 8.87 9.79 22.37
N ARG A 569 9.05 11.06 21.95
CA ARG A 569 10.36 11.68 21.72
C ARG A 569 11.01 12.18 23.02
N LEU A 570 10.24 12.26 24.10
CA LEU A 570 10.78 12.60 25.41
C LEU A 570 11.72 11.48 25.88
N PRO A 571 12.83 11.84 26.57
CA PRO A 571 13.74 10.84 27.07
C PRO A 571 13.04 9.91 28.06
N PRO A 572 13.15 8.59 27.88
CA PRO A 572 12.72 7.65 28.89
C PRO A 572 13.59 7.83 30.16
N GLY A 573 12.98 7.75 31.31
CA GLY A 573 13.70 7.91 32.56
C GLY A 573 13.18 6.98 33.62
N THR A 574 14.02 6.66 34.60
CA THR A 574 13.62 6.07 35.87
C THR A 574 13.17 7.16 36.83
N ARG A 575 12.53 6.79 37.92
CA ARG A 575 12.05 7.75 38.96
C ARG A 575 13.14 8.69 39.46
N THR A 576 14.38 8.22 39.59
CA THR A 576 15.52 9.00 40.10
C THR A 576 16.31 9.74 39.02
N SER A 577 16.11 9.43 37.74
CA SER A 577 16.87 10.04 36.65
C SER A 577 16.51 11.52 36.45
N LYS A 578 17.48 12.30 35.96
CA LYS A 578 17.39 13.78 35.86
C LYS A 578 16.59 14.21 34.59
N GLY A 579 16.37 13.35 33.62
CA GLY A 579 15.80 13.71 32.34
C GLY A 579 16.78 14.48 31.44
N LYS A 580 16.25 15.12 30.36
CA LYS A 580 17.02 16.00 29.47
C LYS A 580 16.39 17.38 29.43
N ALA A 581 17.22 18.41 29.18
CA ALA A 581 16.71 19.76 29.00
C ALA A 581 15.75 19.80 27.79
N ILE A 582 14.59 20.41 27.95
CA ILE A 582 13.56 20.54 26.90
C ILE A 582 14.11 21.22 25.64
N ALA A 583 15.07 22.13 25.77
CA ALA A 583 15.78 22.77 24.66
C ALA A 583 16.52 21.76 23.76
N ASN A 584 16.84 20.55 24.26
CA ASN A 584 17.44 19.46 23.47
C ASN A 584 16.38 18.59 22.79
N VAL A 585 15.11 18.77 23.13
CA VAL A 585 13.98 17.98 22.57
C VAL A 585 13.24 18.82 21.53
N VAL A 586 13.07 20.12 21.81
CA VAL A 586 12.49 21.10 20.87
C VAL A 586 13.51 22.19 20.58
N GLN A 587 13.57 22.63 19.32
CA GLN A 587 14.54 23.67 18.88
C GLN A 587 14.06 25.06 19.34
N LEU A 588 14.23 25.36 20.63
CA LEU A 588 13.91 26.68 21.17
C LEU A 588 14.85 27.75 20.58
N ALA A 589 14.32 28.94 20.31
CA ALA A 589 15.14 30.08 19.93
C ALA A 589 15.98 30.55 21.13
N ASN A 590 17.05 31.30 20.86
CA ASN A 590 17.93 31.81 21.94
C ASN A 590 17.15 32.68 22.92
N ASN A 591 17.38 32.44 24.23
CA ASN A 591 16.77 33.17 25.36
C ASN A 591 15.24 33.00 25.48
N GLU A 592 14.65 31.91 24.99
CA GLU A 592 13.27 31.54 25.28
C GLU A 592 13.18 30.60 26.49
N LYS A 593 12.17 30.84 27.34
CA LYS A 593 11.84 29.99 28.49
C LYS A 593 10.49 29.35 28.29
N VAL A 594 10.37 28.05 28.60
CA VAL A 594 9.10 27.34 28.60
C VAL A 594 8.24 27.81 29.77
N MET A 595 6.99 28.17 29.47
CA MET A 595 6.04 28.68 30.47
C MET A 595 4.86 27.73 30.70
N ALA A 596 4.42 27.01 29.65
CA ALA A 596 3.36 26.04 29.79
C ALA A 596 3.55 24.88 28.77
N ILE A 597 3.14 23.67 29.18
CA ILE A 597 3.13 22.48 28.34
C ILE A 597 1.73 21.90 28.39
N LEU A 598 1.08 21.83 27.23
CA LEU A 598 -0.30 21.36 27.11
C LEU A 598 -0.34 20.03 26.33
N PRO A 599 -0.78 18.92 26.94
CA PRO A 599 -1.01 17.68 26.22
C PRO A 599 -2.26 17.79 25.35
N ILE A 600 -2.16 17.36 24.09
CA ILE A 600 -3.25 17.40 23.13
C ILE A 600 -3.39 16.01 22.51
N GLU A 601 -4.57 15.45 22.62
CA GLU A 601 -4.93 14.18 21.97
C GLU A 601 -5.43 14.44 20.55
N GLU A 602 -6.28 15.47 20.37
CA GLU A 602 -6.92 15.79 19.11
C GLU A 602 -7.10 17.29 18.93
N TYR A 603 -6.90 17.81 17.71
CA TYR A 603 -7.19 19.20 17.34
C TYR A 603 -8.69 19.37 17.08
N SER A 604 -9.31 20.36 17.74
CA SER A 604 -10.75 20.61 17.64
C SER A 604 -11.02 22.10 17.53
N GLU A 605 -11.96 22.47 16.67
CA GLU A 605 -12.43 23.86 16.54
C GLU A 605 -13.23 24.32 17.77
N ASN A 606 -13.77 23.39 18.56
CA ASN A 606 -14.56 23.67 19.76
C ASN A 606 -13.73 23.78 21.05
N LYS A 607 -12.41 23.56 20.96
CA LYS A 607 -11.47 23.75 22.06
C LYS A 607 -10.57 24.95 21.77
N TYR A 608 -10.18 25.64 22.81
CA TYR A 608 -9.41 26.85 22.71
C TYR A 608 -8.17 26.81 23.59
N VAL A 609 -7.11 27.48 23.17
CA VAL A 609 -5.97 27.80 24.00
C VAL A 609 -6.14 29.23 24.48
N VAL A 610 -6.21 29.40 25.80
CA VAL A 610 -6.25 30.69 26.47
C VAL A 610 -4.85 31.01 27.00
N MET A 611 -4.29 32.18 26.67
CA MET A 611 -2.95 32.62 27.06
C MET A 611 -3.04 33.95 27.77
N VAL A 612 -2.19 34.15 28.79
CA VAL A 612 -2.12 35.38 29.52
C VAL A 612 -0.68 35.89 29.65
N THR A 613 -0.51 37.21 29.59
CA THR A 613 0.79 37.86 29.78
C THR A 613 0.94 38.45 31.18
N GLU A 614 2.17 38.73 31.56
CA GLU A 614 2.53 39.38 32.84
C GLU A 614 1.83 40.72 33.05
N LYS A 615 1.63 41.50 31.94
CA LYS A 615 0.92 42.79 32.00
C LYS A 615 -0.61 42.66 31.89
N GLY A 616 -1.14 41.44 31.98
CA GLY A 616 -2.57 41.21 32.07
C GLY A 616 -3.30 41.24 30.72
N VAL A 617 -2.60 41.07 29.63
CA VAL A 617 -3.20 40.83 28.31
C VAL A 617 -3.61 39.38 28.21
N ILE A 618 -4.83 39.12 27.75
CA ILE A 618 -5.38 37.77 27.56
C ILE A 618 -5.76 37.54 26.09
N LYS A 619 -5.59 36.32 25.66
CA LYS A 619 -5.95 35.91 24.29
C LYS A 619 -6.55 34.51 24.29
N LYS A 620 -7.58 34.32 23.46
CA LYS A 620 -8.19 33.03 23.16
C LYS A 620 -8.00 32.70 21.68
N THR A 621 -7.50 31.52 21.36
CA THR A 621 -7.25 31.05 20.00
C THR A 621 -7.77 29.63 19.86
N SER A 622 -8.49 29.31 18.76
CA SER A 622 -8.96 27.94 18.49
C SER A 622 -7.78 26.97 18.48
N LEU A 623 -7.96 25.78 19.06
CA LEU A 623 -6.93 24.73 19.12
C LEU A 623 -6.54 24.24 17.72
N ASP A 624 -7.49 24.21 16.77
CA ASP A 624 -7.23 23.86 15.37
C ASP A 624 -6.21 24.78 14.70
N ALA A 625 -6.14 26.04 15.08
CA ALA A 625 -5.14 26.97 14.58
C ALA A 625 -3.68 26.52 14.81
N PHE A 626 -3.45 25.55 15.69
CA PHE A 626 -2.14 24.97 16.02
C PHE A 626 -1.89 23.62 15.34
N SER A 627 -2.75 23.16 14.43
CA SER A 627 -2.61 21.86 13.72
C SER A 627 -1.42 21.85 12.77
N ASN A 628 -1.03 22.97 12.20
CA ASN A 628 0.07 23.07 11.24
C ASN A 628 1.43 23.17 11.95
N GLN A 629 2.07 22.03 12.18
CA GLN A 629 3.32 21.90 12.92
C GLN A 629 4.52 22.41 12.11
N ARG A 630 5.41 23.16 12.78
CA ARG A 630 6.69 23.62 12.22
C ARG A 630 7.81 23.43 13.24
N THR A 631 8.94 22.87 12.82
CA THR A 631 10.12 22.63 13.68
C THR A 631 10.68 23.90 14.31
N ALA A 632 10.66 25.02 13.59
CA ALA A 632 11.10 26.33 14.09
C ALA A 632 10.09 27.03 15.04
N GLY A 633 8.97 26.35 15.39
CA GLY A 633 7.87 26.94 16.14
C GLY A 633 7.13 28.04 15.37
N ILE A 634 5.98 28.43 15.89
CA ILE A 634 5.16 29.51 15.32
C ILE A 634 4.78 30.52 16.41
N ILE A 635 4.39 31.73 16.00
CA ILE A 635 3.85 32.73 16.90
C ILE A 635 2.46 32.29 17.36
N ALA A 636 2.27 32.17 18.66
CA ALA A 636 1.00 31.91 19.32
C ALA A 636 0.33 33.19 19.84
N LEU A 637 1.13 34.14 20.32
CA LEU A 637 0.71 35.47 20.78
C LEU A 637 1.83 36.48 20.49
N THR A 638 1.50 37.63 19.93
CA THR A 638 2.46 38.71 19.77
C THR A 638 2.52 39.54 21.05
N THR A 639 3.66 39.50 21.74
CA THR A 639 3.93 40.27 22.97
C THR A 639 4.60 41.60 22.68
N ASP A 640 4.43 42.58 23.55
CA ASP A 640 5.24 43.80 23.53
C ASP A 640 6.67 43.53 24.03
N LEU A 641 7.63 44.43 23.75
CA LEU A 641 9.05 44.17 24.02
C LEU A 641 9.36 43.92 25.51
N ASP A 642 8.52 44.47 26.40
CA ASP A 642 8.67 44.42 27.87
C ASP A 642 7.55 43.61 28.53
N ASP A 643 6.84 42.74 27.78
CA ASP A 643 5.82 41.83 28.26
C ASP A 643 6.16 40.39 27.89
N ARG A 644 5.69 39.44 28.67
CA ARG A 644 5.94 38.01 28.47
C ARG A 644 4.68 37.18 28.75
N VAL A 645 4.53 36.07 28.03
CA VAL A 645 3.52 35.07 28.38
C VAL A 645 3.91 34.39 29.65
N ILE A 646 2.96 34.22 30.57
CA ILE A 646 3.19 33.55 31.86
C ILE A 646 2.46 32.21 32.00
N ASP A 647 1.33 32.03 31.30
CA ASP A 647 0.55 30.82 31.38
C ASP A 647 -0.25 30.60 30.11
N ALA A 648 -0.54 29.33 29.77
CA ALA A 648 -1.43 28.90 28.70
C ALA A 648 -2.23 27.70 29.20
N LYS A 649 -3.55 27.68 28.92
CA LYS A 649 -4.46 26.58 29.30
C LYS A 649 -5.46 26.28 28.19
N ILE A 650 -5.94 25.03 28.18
CA ILE A 650 -7.02 24.60 27.27
C ILE A 650 -8.36 24.92 27.89
N SER A 651 -9.29 25.40 27.09
CA SER A 651 -10.68 25.66 27.44
C SER A 651 -11.64 25.03 26.42
N ASP A 652 -12.84 24.72 26.90
CA ASP A 652 -13.98 24.23 26.09
C ASP A 652 -14.86 25.36 25.51
N GLY A 653 -14.54 26.61 25.78
CA GLY A 653 -15.29 27.78 25.33
C GLY A 653 -16.45 28.21 26.23
N THR A 654 -16.73 27.46 27.31
CA THR A 654 -17.89 27.73 28.22
C THR A 654 -17.49 28.04 29.65
N SER A 655 -16.22 28.10 29.93
CA SER A 655 -15.63 28.26 31.27
C SER A 655 -15.57 29.73 31.74
N ASP A 656 -15.24 29.95 33.01
CA ASP A 656 -14.88 31.25 33.57
C ASP A 656 -13.36 31.36 33.67
N ILE A 657 -12.82 32.52 33.38
CA ILE A 657 -11.40 32.83 33.50
C ILE A 657 -11.15 33.57 34.81
N PHE A 658 -10.16 33.11 35.54
CA PHE A 658 -9.71 33.71 36.78
C PHE A 658 -8.24 34.14 36.64
N LEU A 659 -7.96 35.43 36.84
CA LEU A 659 -6.60 35.98 36.88
C LEU A 659 -6.28 36.46 38.30
N ALA A 660 -5.05 36.18 38.75
CA ALA A 660 -4.56 36.64 40.02
C ALA A 660 -3.28 37.46 39.84
N THR A 661 -3.11 38.53 40.71
CA THR A 661 -1.95 39.38 40.62
C THR A 661 -1.04 39.21 41.83
N ARG A 662 0.20 39.68 41.72
CA ARG A 662 1.25 39.64 42.73
C ARG A 662 0.87 40.40 43.98
N GLU A 663 0.18 41.54 43.85
CA GLU A 663 -0.31 42.33 44.98
C GLU A 663 -1.60 41.80 45.61
N GLY A 664 -2.09 40.61 45.17
CA GLY A 664 -3.23 39.95 45.78
C GLY A 664 -4.58 40.39 45.26
N MET A 665 -4.66 41.01 44.08
CA MET A 665 -5.91 41.28 43.39
C MET A 665 -6.29 40.09 42.50
N SER A 666 -7.58 39.95 42.19
CA SER A 666 -8.04 38.97 41.21
C SER A 666 -9.26 39.45 40.43
N ILE A 667 -9.45 38.96 39.25
CA ILE A 667 -10.67 39.16 38.44
C ILE A 667 -11.19 37.82 37.96
N ARG A 668 -12.52 37.64 38.01
CA ARG A 668 -13.23 36.54 37.40
C ARG A 668 -14.16 37.10 36.33
N PHE A 669 -14.09 36.60 35.11
CA PHE A 669 -14.97 36.99 34.01
C PHE A 669 -15.31 35.80 33.14
N ASN A 670 -16.38 35.93 32.35
CA ASN A 670 -16.80 34.90 31.44
C ASN A 670 -15.82 34.80 30.27
N GLU A 671 -15.50 33.59 29.89
CA GLU A 671 -14.64 33.32 28.72
C GLU A 671 -15.19 33.94 27.43
N ASP A 672 -16.51 34.08 27.30
CA ASP A 672 -17.17 34.70 26.14
C ASP A 672 -16.78 36.18 25.98
N ASP A 673 -16.34 36.84 27.02
CA ASP A 673 -15.81 38.20 26.99
C ASP A 673 -14.49 38.29 26.19
N VAL A 674 -13.82 37.16 25.93
CA VAL A 674 -12.63 37.06 25.12
C VAL A 674 -12.98 36.37 23.80
N ARG A 675 -13.20 37.15 22.74
CA ARG A 675 -13.46 36.61 21.42
C ARG A 675 -12.30 35.75 20.92
N PRO A 676 -12.53 34.66 20.19
CA PRO A 676 -11.48 33.92 19.50
C PRO A 676 -10.70 34.84 18.52
N MET A 677 -9.38 34.75 18.53
CA MET A 677 -8.49 35.57 17.72
C MET A 677 -7.44 34.71 17.00
N GLY A 678 -6.97 35.18 15.85
CA GLY A 678 -5.90 34.52 15.10
C GLY A 678 -4.56 34.52 15.87
N ARG A 679 -3.67 33.58 15.58
CA ARG A 679 -2.40 33.33 16.31
C ARG A 679 -1.52 34.56 16.46
N THR A 680 -1.40 35.39 15.45
CA THR A 680 -0.54 36.61 15.46
C THR A 680 -1.15 37.83 16.13
N ALA A 681 -2.37 37.74 16.67
CA ALA A 681 -2.99 38.85 17.38
C ALA A 681 -2.31 39.09 18.74
N ARG A 682 -2.34 40.34 19.23
CA ARG A 682 -1.79 40.75 20.52
C ARG A 682 -2.67 40.39 21.70
N GLY A 683 -3.92 40.05 21.50
CA GLY A 683 -4.89 39.81 22.57
C GLY A 683 -5.61 41.10 23.05
N VAL A 684 -6.29 41.00 24.16
CA VAL A 684 -7.09 42.09 24.77
C VAL A 684 -6.77 42.20 26.27
N ARG A 685 -7.08 43.33 26.87
CA ARG A 685 -6.86 43.54 28.28
C ARG A 685 -7.75 42.59 29.13
N GLY A 686 -7.15 41.74 29.96
CA GLY A 686 -7.83 40.83 30.89
C GLY A 686 -8.11 41.52 32.25
N ILE A 687 -7.13 42.16 32.77
CA ILE A 687 -7.18 42.92 34.07
C ILE A 687 -6.44 44.26 33.93
N THR A 688 -6.90 45.28 34.67
CA THR A 688 -6.17 46.55 34.81
C THR A 688 -5.33 46.45 36.07
N LEU A 689 -4.01 46.57 35.90
CA LEU A 689 -3.03 46.43 37.00
C LEU A 689 -2.73 47.81 37.64
N SER A 690 -2.43 47.79 38.95
CA SER A 690 -1.84 48.94 39.65
C SER A 690 -0.38 49.13 39.19
N LYS A 691 0.23 50.27 39.59
CA LYS A 691 1.62 50.56 39.23
C LYS A 691 2.54 49.54 39.88
N ASN A 692 3.34 48.83 39.10
CA ASN A 692 4.26 47.74 39.46
C ASN A 692 3.63 46.38 39.85
N ASP A 693 2.30 46.20 39.70
CA ASP A 693 1.66 44.90 39.87
C ASP A 693 1.75 44.07 38.59
N VAL A 694 1.74 42.76 38.69
CA VAL A 694 1.85 41.84 37.58
C VAL A 694 0.90 40.64 37.81
N VAL A 695 0.43 40.03 36.72
CA VAL A 695 -0.32 38.77 36.80
C VAL A 695 0.65 37.66 37.13
N VAL A 696 0.28 36.77 38.05
CA VAL A 696 1.11 35.64 38.54
C VAL A 696 0.47 34.27 38.24
N GLY A 697 -0.77 34.27 37.79
CA GLY A 697 -1.40 32.99 37.38
C GLY A 697 -2.79 33.19 36.77
N MET A 698 -3.17 32.20 35.97
CA MET A 698 -4.45 32.12 35.32
C MET A 698 -5.08 30.75 35.61
N GLU A 699 -6.40 30.72 35.89
CA GLU A 699 -7.17 29.49 35.93
C GLU A 699 -8.36 29.56 34.99
N VAL A 700 -8.63 28.41 34.35
CA VAL A 700 -9.85 28.17 33.53
C VAL A 700 -10.73 27.22 34.34
N ILE A 701 -11.93 27.65 34.68
CA ILE A 701 -12.78 26.96 35.66
C ILE A 701 -14.17 26.78 35.08
N GLU A 702 -14.63 25.54 35.03
CA GLU A 702 -15.99 25.19 34.64
C GLU A 702 -17.03 25.83 35.60
N ARG A 703 -18.08 26.42 35.07
CA ARG A 703 -19.03 27.25 35.86
C ARG A 703 -19.76 26.50 36.98
N MET A 704 -19.91 25.21 36.89
CA MET A 704 -20.61 24.36 37.85
C MET A 704 -19.68 23.51 38.75
N SER A 705 -18.37 23.76 38.69
CA SER A 705 -17.39 22.92 39.40
C SER A 705 -17.28 23.28 40.90
N LYS A 706 -17.02 22.25 41.73
CA LYS A 706 -16.77 22.38 43.16
C LYS A 706 -15.30 22.71 43.49
N HIS A 707 -14.61 23.46 42.64
CA HIS A 707 -13.24 23.84 42.88
C HIS A 707 -13.14 25.02 43.82
N SER A 708 -12.08 25.05 44.64
CA SER A 708 -11.63 26.22 45.37
C SER A 708 -10.37 26.81 44.73
N ILE A 709 -10.14 28.08 44.95
CA ILE A 709 -8.94 28.78 44.50
C ILE A 709 -7.94 28.75 45.62
N LEU A 710 -6.80 28.11 45.36
CA LEU A 710 -5.63 28.16 46.23
C LEU A 710 -4.77 29.39 45.89
N MET A 711 -4.39 30.15 46.87
CA MET A 711 -3.44 31.27 46.78
C MET A 711 -2.25 31.00 47.70
N VAL A 712 -1.03 31.21 47.21
CA VAL A 712 0.19 31.01 47.98
C VAL A 712 1.07 32.27 47.87
N THR A 713 1.72 32.67 48.97
CA THR A 713 2.59 33.86 49.06
C THR A 713 4.05 33.49 49.27
N GLU A 714 4.96 34.40 48.92
CA GLU A 714 6.42 34.22 49.02
C GLU A 714 6.92 33.91 50.44
N ALA A 715 6.22 34.38 51.49
CA ALA A 715 6.58 34.04 52.89
C ALA A 715 5.91 32.72 53.38
N GLY A 716 5.44 31.89 52.49
CA GLY A 716 4.91 30.54 52.80
C GLY A 716 3.53 30.53 53.45
N TYR A 717 2.73 31.56 53.28
CA TYR A 717 1.32 31.59 53.70
C TYR A 717 0.43 31.22 52.51
N GLY A 718 -0.69 30.61 52.78
CA GLY A 718 -1.68 30.28 51.75
C GLY A 718 -3.04 29.97 52.29
N LYS A 719 -4.03 29.91 51.44
CA LYS A 719 -5.41 29.58 51.78
C LYS A 719 -6.14 29.06 50.57
N ARG A 720 -7.24 28.39 50.82
CA ARG A 720 -8.26 28.11 49.82
C ARG A 720 -9.42 29.07 49.95
N THR A 721 -10.02 29.47 48.88
CA THR A 721 -11.25 30.28 48.89
C THR A 721 -12.24 29.66 47.92
N ASP A 722 -13.50 29.53 48.37
CA ASP A 722 -14.56 28.98 47.52
C ASP A 722 -14.72 29.84 46.24
N PHE A 723 -14.80 29.21 45.07
CA PHE A 723 -14.92 29.93 43.83
C PHE A 723 -16.17 30.82 43.75
N SER A 724 -17.23 30.48 44.49
CA SER A 724 -18.45 31.26 44.54
C SER A 724 -18.27 32.64 45.18
N GLU A 725 -17.26 32.83 46.01
CA GLU A 725 -16.94 34.13 46.60
C GLU A 725 -16.44 35.16 45.58
N TYR A 726 -16.01 34.71 44.39
CA TYR A 726 -15.55 35.60 43.36
C TYR A 726 -16.69 35.94 42.41
N ARG A 727 -17.22 37.17 42.54
CA ARG A 727 -18.27 37.65 41.61
C ARG A 727 -17.76 37.72 40.16
N VAL A 728 -18.58 37.34 39.20
CA VAL A 728 -18.28 37.55 37.79
C VAL A 728 -18.27 39.06 37.50
N GLN A 729 -17.28 39.53 36.77
CA GLN A 729 -17.06 40.93 36.39
C GLN A 729 -16.86 41.01 34.87
N SER A 730 -16.95 42.18 34.29
CA SER A 730 -16.53 42.42 32.92
C SER A 730 -15.00 42.39 32.84
N ARG A 731 -14.45 41.82 31.80
CA ARG A 731 -13.03 41.81 31.48
C ARG A 731 -12.42 43.20 31.49
N GLY A 732 -11.16 43.30 31.93
CA GLY A 732 -10.40 44.54 31.93
C GLY A 732 -10.66 45.47 33.12
N GLY A 733 -11.48 45.02 34.13
CA GLY A 733 -11.63 45.70 35.43
C GLY A 733 -10.39 45.65 36.30
N VAL A 734 -10.38 46.40 37.41
CA VAL A 734 -9.29 46.40 38.43
C VAL A 734 -9.35 45.17 39.33
N GLY A 735 -10.41 44.39 39.25
CA GLY A 735 -10.59 43.17 40.07
C GLY A 735 -11.03 43.47 41.52
N ILE A 736 -10.87 42.42 42.35
CA ILE A 736 -11.19 42.42 43.77
C ILE A 736 -10.05 41.80 44.55
N ILE A 737 -9.91 42.15 45.84
CA ILE A 737 -8.88 41.56 46.71
C ILE A 737 -9.16 40.06 46.87
N THR A 738 -8.19 39.25 46.60
CA THR A 738 -8.23 37.78 46.78
C THR A 738 -7.32 37.32 47.92
N GLN A 739 -6.22 38.04 48.14
CA GLN A 739 -5.24 37.76 49.19
C GLN A 739 -4.82 39.10 49.81
N LYS A 740 -4.86 39.21 51.14
CA LYS A 740 -4.35 40.38 51.83
C LYS A 740 -2.84 40.27 51.96
N THR A 741 -2.10 41.02 51.14
CA THR A 741 -0.65 41.11 51.17
C THR A 741 -0.19 42.11 52.25
N THR A 742 0.80 41.74 53.03
CA THR A 742 1.44 42.57 54.04
C THR A 742 2.91 42.15 54.17
N ASP A 743 3.76 42.96 54.81
CA ASP A 743 5.17 42.62 54.99
C ASP A 743 5.39 41.24 55.65
N LYS A 744 4.41 40.79 56.47
CA LYS A 744 4.44 39.47 57.09
C LYS A 744 4.22 38.28 56.14
N VAL A 745 3.33 38.40 55.19
CA VAL A 745 2.94 37.30 54.34
C VAL A 745 3.57 37.37 52.92
N GLY A 746 4.10 38.54 52.57
CA GLY A 746 4.71 38.78 51.29
C GLY A 746 3.71 38.84 50.11
N ASN A 747 4.26 38.88 48.92
CA ASN A 747 3.49 38.91 47.66
C ASN A 747 2.98 37.55 47.28
N VAL A 748 1.95 37.51 46.44
CA VAL A 748 1.44 36.23 45.85
C VAL A 748 2.42 35.68 44.82
N VAL A 749 2.74 34.40 44.95
CA VAL A 749 3.62 33.67 44.05
C VAL A 749 2.81 33.00 42.95
N GLY A 750 1.63 32.49 43.27
CA GLY A 750 0.80 31.82 42.28
C GLY A 750 -0.57 31.39 42.84
N THR A 751 -1.38 30.93 41.90
CA THR A 751 -2.74 30.43 42.16
C THR A 751 -2.94 29.10 41.47
N ARG A 752 -3.80 28.22 42.03
CA ARG A 752 -4.27 26.96 41.39
C ARG A 752 -5.72 26.73 41.73
N LYS A 753 -6.46 26.14 40.74
CA LYS A 753 -7.74 25.54 41.06
C LYS A 753 -7.49 24.20 41.72
N VAL A 754 -8.15 23.92 42.83
CA VAL A 754 -7.90 22.73 43.66
C VAL A 754 -9.20 22.08 44.16
N ILE A 755 -9.13 20.74 44.39
CA ILE A 755 -10.15 19.94 45.04
C ILE A 755 -9.56 19.21 46.24
N ASP A 756 -10.41 18.77 47.19
CA ASP A 756 -9.97 18.22 48.49
C ASP A 756 -9.13 16.94 48.38
N ASN A 757 -9.25 16.17 47.33
CA ASN A 757 -8.46 14.95 47.12
C ASN A 757 -7.10 15.15 46.44
N GLN A 758 -6.64 16.38 46.29
CA GLN A 758 -5.32 16.70 45.73
C GLN A 758 -4.30 17.00 46.83
N GLU A 759 -3.02 17.02 46.42
CA GLU A 759 -1.90 17.42 47.25
C GLU A 759 -1.18 18.61 46.61
N LEU A 760 -0.71 19.52 47.48
CA LEU A 760 0.08 20.68 47.12
C LEU A 760 1.57 20.38 47.36
N ILE A 761 2.38 20.69 46.37
CA ILE A 761 3.84 20.70 46.47
C ILE A 761 4.30 22.17 46.44
N LEU A 762 4.99 22.61 47.44
CA LEU A 762 5.63 23.92 47.49
C LEU A 762 7.14 23.77 47.45
N SER A 763 7.81 24.66 46.71
CA SER A 763 9.27 24.69 46.66
C SER A 763 9.77 26.10 46.96
N THR A 764 10.95 26.19 47.59
CA THR A 764 11.61 27.45 47.93
C THR A 764 12.83 27.71 47.04
N ASP A 765 13.33 28.94 47.01
CA ASP A 765 14.54 29.35 46.27
C ASP A 765 15.84 28.66 46.82
N LYS A 766 15.80 28.08 48.02
CA LYS A 766 16.89 27.30 48.63
C LYS A 766 16.72 25.78 48.50
N GLY A 767 15.72 25.35 47.72
CA GLY A 767 15.52 23.93 47.41
C GLY A 767 14.72 23.13 48.44
N GLN A 768 14.15 23.78 49.49
CA GLN A 768 13.19 23.09 50.35
C GLN A 768 11.92 22.73 49.56
N VAL A 769 11.42 21.51 49.75
CA VAL A 769 10.17 21.02 49.14
C VAL A 769 9.27 20.44 50.23
N ILE A 770 8.03 20.90 50.31
CA ILE A 770 7.02 20.34 51.21
C ILE A 770 5.81 19.82 50.38
N ARG A 771 5.20 18.75 50.87
CA ARG A 771 3.99 18.18 50.35
C ARG A 771 2.88 18.22 51.37
N ILE A 772 1.73 18.80 51.03
CA ILE A 772 0.61 19.07 51.94
C ILE A 772 -0.67 18.61 51.25
N LYS A 773 -1.56 17.92 51.99
CA LYS A 773 -2.90 17.62 51.49
C LYS A 773 -3.70 18.91 51.32
N ILE A 774 -4.41 19.06 50.23
CA ILE A 774 -5.28 20.22 50.00
C ILE A 774 -6.37 20.31 51.07
N SER A 775 -6.90 19.19 51.50
CA SER A 775 -7.87 19.14 52.63
C SER A 775 -7.40 19.78 53.91
N ASP A 776 -6.09 19.77 54.16
CA ASP A 776 -5.46 20.35 55.38
C ASP A 776 -5.30 21.87 55.32
N ILE A 777 -5.49 22.47 54.16
CA ILE A 777 -5.42 23.91 53.94
C ILE A 777 -6.77 24.55 54.25
N SER A 778 -6.78 25.53 55.11
CA SER A 778 -8.02 26.19 55.56
C SER A 778 -8.78 26.87 54.40
N LEU A 779 -10.08 26.65 54.36
CA LEU A 779 -11.00 27.38 53.51
C LEU A 779 -11.35 28.70 54.12
N LEU A 780 -10.93 29.82 53.54
CA LEU A 780 -11.04 31.16 54.12
C LEU A 780 -11.60 32.16 53.12
N GLY A 781 -12.22 33.22 53.61
CA GLY A 781 -12.74 34.29 52.75
C GLY A 781 -11.63 35.06 52.04
N ARG A 782 -12.00 35.76 50.96
CA ARG A 782 -11.08 36.43 50.00
C ARG A 782 -10.12 37.40 50.67
N ASN A 783 -10.60 38.29 51.56
CA ASN A 783 -9.82 39.38 52.17
C ASN A 783 -9.13 38.93 53.44
N THR A 784 -8.38 37.82 53.45
CA THR A 784 -7.63 37.30 54.59
C THR A 784 -6.18 37.06 54.23
N GLN A 785 -5.29 36.91 55.22
CA GLN A 785 -3.85 36.67 55.04
C GLN A 785 -3.51 35.19 54.79
N GLY A 786 -4.46 34.27 54.98
CA GLY A 786 -4.20 32.83 54.92
C GLY A 786 -3.52 32.28 56.20
N VAL A 787 -3.19 30.98 56.13
CA VAL A 787 -2.45 30.24 57.15
C VAL A 787 -1.05 29.92 56.70
N ARG A 788 -0.14 29.61 57.61
CA ARG A 788 1.22 29.22 57.30
C ARG A 788 1.20 27.78 56.77
N LEU A 789 1.69 27.59 55.54
CA LEU A 789 1.79 26.30 54.88
C LEU A 789 3.16 25.67 55.00
N ILE A 790 4.23 26.49 55.02
CA ILE A 790 5.62 26.07 55.20
C ILE A 790 6.31 26.96 56.18
N ASN A 791 7.19 26.39 57.02
CA ASN A 791 8.12 27.16 57.84
C ASN A 791 9.41 27.34 57.05
N LEU A 792 9.77 28.59 56.80
CA LEU A 792 11.02 28.97 56.15
C LEU A 792 12.12 29.09 57.19
N ASP A 793 13.27 28.46 57.00
CA ASP A 793 14.34 28.33 57.97
C ASP A 793 15.18 29.62 58.14
N GLU A 794 15.20 30.44 57.06
CA GLU A 794 15.92 31.72 57.06
C GLU A 794 15.02 32.89 56.69
N LYS A 795 15.28 34.06 57.20
CA LYS A 795 14.51 35.30 56.98
C LYS A 795 14.45 35.72 55.46
N GLU A 796 15.37 35.26 54.65
CA GLU A 796 15.50 35.60 53.22
C GLU A 796 14.98 34.50 52.27
N GLU A 797 14.61 33.33 52.82
CA GLU A 797 14.07 32.25 52.00
C GLU A 797 12.63 32.52 51.55
N LYS A 798 12.34 32.23 50.29
CA LYS A 798 11.03 32.49 49.66
C LYS A 798 10.48 31.28 48.97
N VAL A 799 9.16 31.10 49.02
CA VAL A 799 8.47 30.18 48.16
C VAL A 799 8.52 30.71 46.73
N THR A 800 8.95 29.88 45.80
CA THR A 800 9.12 30.26 44.38
C THR A 800 8.14 29.57 43.45
N SER A 801 7.62 28.38 43.85
CA SER A 801 6.66 27.66 42.99
C SER A 801 5.68 26.82 43.78
N LEU A 802 4.59 26.47 43.11
CA LEU A 802 3.55 25.59 43.58
C LEU A 802 3.06 24.64 42.45
N ALA A 803 2.89 23.37 42.77
CA ALA A 803 2.31 22.37 41.90
C ALA A 803 1.24 21.58 42.64
N THR A 804 0.25 21.07 41.92
CA THR A 804 -0.79 20.20 42.46
C THR A 804 -0.73 18.83 41.81
N VAL A 805 -0.95 17.78 42.62
CA VAL A 805 -0.94 16.38 42.16
C VAL A 805 -2.20 15.72 42.69
N ASP A 806 -2.84 14.89 41.88
CA ASP A 806 -4.00 14.12 42.33
C ASP A 806 -3.60 13.11 43.41
N HIS A 807 -4.36 13.08 44.50
CA HIS A 807 -4.17 12.08 45.53
C HIS A 807 -4.71 10.74 45.02
N GLN A 808 -3.86 9.77 44.81
CA GLN A 808 -4.29 8.40 44.48
C GLN A 808 -4.78 7.72 45.72
N ASP A 809 -6.10 7.55 45.85
CA ASP A 809 -6.70 6.77 46.95
C ASP A 809 -6.23 5.32 46.87
N GLU A 810 -5.62 4.86 47.96
CA GLU A 810 -5.24 3.48 48.25
C GLU A 810 -6.45 2.68 48.72
N ASP A 811 -7.54 2.57 47.99
CA ASP A 811 -8.61 1.59 48.36
C ASP A 811 -9.50 1.26 47.18
N VAL A 812 -9.17 0.16 46.47
CA VAL A 812 -10.19 -0.71 45.90
C VAL A 812 -9.95 -2.12 46.42
N PRO A 813 -10.86 -2.66 47.25
CA PRO A 813 -10.78 -4.05 47.71
C PRO A 813 -11.04 -4.97 46.53
N THR A 814 -10.05 -5.80 46.19
CA THR A 814 -10.23 -6.98 45.37
C THR A 814 -11.25 -7.90 46.02
N GLN A 815 -12.47 -7.90 45.54
CA GLN A 815 -13.39 -9.03 45.75
C GLN A 815 -12.89 -10.21 44.93
N SER A 816 -12.41 -11.22 45.65
CA SER A 816 -12.26 -12.59 45.18
C SER A 816 -13.62 -13.17 44.74
N HIS A 817 -13.68 -13.59 43.46
CA HIS A 817 -14.42 -14.81 43.10
C HIS A 817 -13.78 -15.39 41.82
#